data_cf074bca5f5bb6d0fec17cc56eac423e
#
_entry.id   cf074bca5f5bb6d0fec17cc56eac423e
#
_cell.length_a   1.000
_cell.length_b   1.000
_cell.length_c   1.000
_cell.angle_alpha   90.00
_cell.angle_beta   90.00
_cell.angle_gamma   90.00
#
_symmetry.space_group_name_H-M   'P 1'
#
loop_
_entity.id
_entity.type
_entity.pdbx_description
1 polymer ?
#
loop_
_entity_poly.entity_id
_entity_poly.type
_entity_poly.pdbx_seq_one_letter_code
_entity_poly.pdbx_strand_id
1 'polypeptide(L)'
;TGMVVIAGTGFFALAGGAPAIEIQTAGVAPPFSINLRFGLYESLFVFAVNLAGLLAAVHYLPRLREHAATMLLFIIMLMGIDGMIMTRDLFNLFIFIEITSLATYSLIGFEGRETQLAAGFKYIIATSVATTFFLLGTAFIYYQTGTLNIDDIMARQALIGGPVGQIALILLLASLLIELKPYPANGWGLDVYEAAPGAIASMISVGVSAGVLFALYKVLPLFGDFLTSIAVVGGITFLVSNLIGLKQKNVKRLLGYSSIGQIGLLVLTLALLHKYDQPAHLALIVGGLVINHLLAKAGLFWLAGVVKLDNIGEWSGIAGKSLTLLIFGICLVALTGLPPFPGFWAKWALILELAVDELYGWIALVLVGSLLEAAYLFRWFGHALRRGDTTPVTVPGMDLMPPAIAAVVLAVAGYFSAMHAGVVPMQLFLPVYAAFVLYLLDGLPGRFKSLLMIASVAAGGASVIGELQGVNRIFGIIMAGGGLLVAIATFYRSDTRKGFYPLLAALLLSLVILPGVRTSLEFFFSWEIMTLSSYLLITLGRDAVRPALVYLLFSLGSAFFILAGFAIGYASTGSVELASLGGAGDAVPLIFTLLGLGFVIKAGGFGFHIWLPGAYTEADDDFTAILSAVVSKASIFGLVMVAAYLGVQADIGLDPAYVLGWIGMLTATFGALMAVFQEDLKRLLAYSSMGQLGYIIAGVALMSHLGWVAALYLTVNHFLYKGILFLAAAGIIYRTGTHLMYRMGGLIRNMPLTFVAVMMAIIAMSGVPPLSGFGGKWLLFNAMMDKGWYWLAAIAFFSSAVAFLYMFRILQTVFLGQRKLEHRDLREAPAILLVPQVVMLGMIMLLSAYPRLLLDPLSAAVAPYVPGTLHWDGWALVSHLGYWNAPLIMIIVGAVWAVPLVFLLLMSLSMKIQPVKQFNIVYAAERPDRPEDTHYAYRFFAHYERAIGFLVKPRATAFWSAVGEWSHTLAASMRVIYTGNGQTYAFLILAFFVALYFANGGTV
;
A
#
# COMPACT_ATOMS: atom_id res chain seq x y z
N THR A 1 9.30 -36.22 -5.00
CA THR A 1 8.70 -36.44 -3.66
C THR A 1 9.76 -36.92 -2.65
N GLY A 2 10.57 -37.95 -3.00
CA GLY A 2 11.64 -38.46 -2.13
C GLY A 2 12.61 -37.38 -1.66
N MET A 3 13.12 -36.52 -2.56
CA MET A 3 14.02 -35.40 -2.25
C MET A 3 13.39 -34.42 -1.23
N VAL A 4 12.10 -34.10 -1.37
CA VAL A 4 11.37 -33.21 -0.43
C VAL A 4 11.26 -33.86 0.95
N VAL A 5 10.95 -35.13 1.01
CA VAL A 5 10.82 -35.85 2.30
C VAL A 5 12.18 -35.92 3.02
N ILE A 6 13.25 -36.29 2.31
CA ILE A 6 14.58 -36.38 2.89
C ILE A 6 15.06 -34.99 3.36
N ALA A 7 14.93 -33.97 2.51
CA ALA A 7 15.31 -32.59 2.86
C ALA A 7 14.49 -32.04 4.02
N GLY A 8 13.17 -32.29 4.04
CA GLY A 8 12.28 -31.85 5.10
C GLY A 8 12.54 -32.54 6.44
N THR A 9 12.70 -33.87 6.45
CA THR A 9 13.05 -34.60 7.68
C THR A 9 14.39 -34.14 8.25
N GLY A 10 15.39 -33.92 7.38
CA GLY A 10 16.68 -33.38 7.77
C GLY A 10 16.57 -31.95 8.32
N PHE A 11 15.82 -31.06 7.68
CA PHE A 11 15.60 -29.71 8.17
C PHE A 11 14.94 -29.70 9.56
N PHE A 12 13.86 -30.45 9.76
CA PHE A 12 13.19 -30.49 11.06
C PHE A 12 14.05 -31.10 12.16
N ALA A 13 14.88 -32.09 11.83
CA ALA A 13 15.83 -32.67 12.77
C ALA A 13 16.91 -31.64 13.21
N LEU A 14 17.47 -30.91 12.25
CA LEU A 14 18.47 -29.87 12.49
C LEU A 14 17.88 -28.68 13.24
N ALA A 15 16.67 -28.26 12.90
CA ALA A 15 15.93 -27.22 13.64
C ALA A 15 15.61 -27.66 15.09
N GLY A 16 15.47 -28.96 15.33
CA GLY A 16 15.33 -29.56 16.66
C GLY A 16 16.64 -29.74 17.44
N GLY A 17 17.79 -29.25 16.90
CA GLY A 17 19.09 -29.28 17.57
C GLY A 17 20.00 -30.47 17.20
N ALA A 18 19.64 -31.25 16.15
CA ALA A 18 20.57 -32.30 15.67
C ALA A 18 21.86 -31.66 15.09
N PRO A 19 23.02 -32.34 15.19
CA PRO A 19 24.25 -31.82 14.62
C PRO A 19 24.22 -31.79 13.10
N ALA A 20 24.96 -30.87 12.47
CA ALA A 20 25.15 -30.82 11.02
C ALA A 20 25.78 -32.13 10.51
N ILE A 21 25.28 -32.58 9.35
CA ILE A 21 25.78 -33.79 8.70
C ILE A 21 26.84 -33.36 7.69
N GLU A 22 28.07 -33.96 7.80
CA GLU A 22 29.13 -33.77 6.82
C GLU A 22 29.47 -35.10 6.17
N ILE A 23 29.51 -35.10 4.84
CA ILE A 23 29.85 -36.26 4.02
C ILE A 23 31.16 -35.96 3.31
N GLN A 24 32.17 -36.80 3.55
CA GLN A 24 33.44 -36.76 2.87
C GLN A 24 33.43 -37.81 1.77
N THR A 25 33.53 -37.36 0.50
CA THR A 25 33.29 -38.24 -0.67
C THR A 25 34.31 -39.39 -0.81
N ALA A 26 35.53 -39.22 -0.31
CA ALA A 26 36.59 -40.23 -0.32
C ALA A 26 36.90 -40.81 1.07
N GLY A 27 36.11 -40.48 2.08
CA GLY A 27 36.36 -40.91 3.45
C GLY A 27 37.60 -40.32 4.12
N VAL A 28 38.23 -39.32 3.51
CA VAL A 28 39.42 -38.61 3.98
C VAL A 28 39.03 -37.15 4.28
N ALA A 29 39.64 -36.54 5.28
CA ALA A 29 39.38 -35.16 5.64
C ALA A 29 39.79 -34.15 4.56
N PRO A 30 39.11 -33.03 4.41
CA PRO A 30 39.57 -31.94 3.58
C PRO A 30 41.01 -31.51 3.98
N PRO A 31 41.85 -31.03 3.03
CA PRO A 31 41.55 -30.69 1.64
C PRO A 31 41.68 -31.83 0.63
N PHE A 32 41.92 -33.06 1.08
CA PHE A 32 42.20 -34.22 0.23
C PHE A 32 40.93 -34.87 -0.38
N SER A 33 39.74 -34.55 0.18
CA SER A 33 38.47 -34.97 -0.37
C SER A 33 37.49 -33.80 -0.44
N ILE A 34 36.48 -33.94 -1.31
CA ILE A 34 35.34 -33.03 -1.40
C ILE A 34 34.41 -33.36 -0.23
N ASN A 35 34.01 -32.34 0.54
CA ASN A 35 32.98 -32.49 1.54
C ASN A 35 31.68 -31.80 1.14
N LEU A 36 30.59 -32.42 1.50
CA LEU A 36 29.24 -31.88 1.44
C LEU A 36 28.74 -31.66 2.86
N ARG A 37 28.25 -30.46 3.13
CA ARG A 37 27.68 -30.11 4.45
C ARG A 37 26.17 -29.93 4.33
N PHE A 38 25.44 -30.49 5.26
CA PHE A 38 24.02 -30.36 5.43
C PHE A 38 23.75 -29.85 6.85
N GLY A 39 23.88 -28.52 7.03
CA GLY A 39 23.58 -27.80 8.25
C GLY A 39 22.18 -27.16 8.19
N LEU A 40 21.86 -26.34 9.17
CA LEU A 40 20.52 -25.75 9.30
C LEU A 40 20.16 -24.87 8.08
N TYR A 41 21.06 -24.00 7.63
CA TYR A 41 20.79 -23.12 6.50
C TYR A 41 20.77 -23.90 5.17
N GLU A 42 21.73 -24.81 4.96
CA GLU A 42 21.74 -25.69 3.80
C GLU A 42 20.44 -26.49 3.70
N SER A 43 19.99 -27.10 4.80
CA SER A 43 18.76 -27.91 4.83
C SER A 43 17.49 -27.08 4.53
N LEU A 44 17.43 -25.85 5.02
CA LEU A 44 16.31 -24.92 4.73
C LEU A 44 16.24 -24.62 3.23
N PHE A 45 17.37 -24.26 2.62
CA PHE A 45 17.41 -23.93 1.19
C PHE A 45 17.13 -25.17 0.32
N VAL A 46 17.74 -26.31 0.62
CA VAL A 46 17.50 -27.58 -0.09
C VAL A 46 16.02 -27.99 0.04
N PHE A 47 15.43 -27.90 1.22
CA PHE A 47 14.01 -28.22 1.43
C PHE A 47 13.12 -27.28 0.62
N ALA A 48 13.35 -25.97 0.68
CA ALA A 48 12.55 -24.96 -0.02
C ALA A 48 12.65 -25.10 -1.56
N VAL A 49 13.85 -25.33 -2.09
CA VAL A 49 14.08 -25.54 -3.53
C VAL A 49 13.43 -26.85 -4.01
N ASN A 50 13.59 -27.93 -3.27
CA ASN A 50 12.96 -29.22 -3.62
C ASN A 50 11.43 -29.17 -3.53
N LEU A 51 10.87 -28.41 -2.56
CA LEU A 51 9.41 -28.18 -2.49
C LEU A 51 8.92 -27.42 -3.73
N ALA A 52 9.60 -26.34 -4.10
CA ALA A 52 9.30 -25.62 -5.33
C ALA A 52 9.47 -26.50 -6.57
N GLY A 53 10.52 -27.32 -6.60
CA GLY A 53 10.76 -28.29 -7.66
C GLY A 53 9.66 -29.33 -7.77
N LEU A 54 9.16 -29.85 -6.66
CA LEU A 54 8.00 -30.77 -6.66
C LEU A 54 6.76 -30.08 -7.24
N LEU A 55 6.43 -28.88 -6.79
CA LEU A 55 5.28 -28.12 -7.29
C LEU A 55 5.42 -27.77 -8.78
N ALA A 56 6.64 -27.37 -9.22
CA ALA A 56 6.96 -27.15 -10.61
C ALA A 56 6.81 -28.42 -11.45
N ALA A 57 7.25 -29.60 -10.93
CA ALA A 57 7.08 -30.89 -11.59
C ALA A 57 5.60 -31.27 -11.71
N VAL A 58 4.79 -31.00 -10.69
CA VAL A 58 3.33 -31.21 -10.76
C VAL A 58 2.71 -30.31 -11.82
N HIS A 59 3.09 -29.03 -11.88
CA HIS A 59 2.62 -28.09 -12.90
C HIS A 59 3.04 -28.50 -14.31
N TYR A 60 4.22 -29.11 -14.48
CA TYR A 60 4.78 -29.55 -15.74
C TYR A 60 4.54 -31.04 -16.04
N LEU A 61 3.74 -31.72 -15.21
CA LEU A 61 3.53 -33.18 -15.25
C LEU A 61 3.15 -33.74 -16.61
N PRO A 62 2.26 -33.11 -17.42
CA PRO A 62 1.94 -33.63 -18.74
C PRO A 62 3.19 -33.79 -19.62
N ARG A 63 4.06 -32.79 -19.64
CA ARG A 63 5.31 -32.82 -20.43
C ARG A 63 6.36 -33.80 -19.89
N LEU A 64 6.47 -33.89 -18.56
CA LEU A 64 7.39 -34.85 -17.92
C LEU A 64 6.99 -36.30 -18.20
N ARG A 65 5.71 -36.60 -18.40
CA ARG A 65 5.20 -37.93 -18.74
C ARG A 65 5.42 -38.28 -20.22
N GLU A 66 5.35 -37.27 -21.10
CA GLU A 66 5.53 -37.46 -22.56
C GLU A 66 6.98 -37.79 -22.93
N HIS A 67 7.97 -37.21 -22.20
CA HIS A 67 9.37 -37.31 -22.51
C HIS A 67 10.24 -37.63 -21.30
N ALA A 68 10.79 -38.86 -21.25
CA ALA A 68 11.69 -39.29 -20.17
C ALA A 68 12.95 -38.41 -20.05
N ALA A 69 13.45 -37.88 -21.18
CA ALA A 69 14.60 -36.98 -21.20
C ALA A 69 14.32 -35.66 -20.46
N THR A 70 13.12 -35.09 -20.59
CA THR A 70 12.72 -33.88 -19.87
C THR A 70 12.68 -34.14 -18.36
N MET A 71 12.16 -35.29 -17.94
CA MET A 71 12.15 -35.69 -16.53
C MET A 71 13.57 -35.85 -15.98
N LEU A 72 14.45 -36.52 -16.72
CA LEU A 72 15.85 -36.67 -16.33
C LEU A 72 16.57 -35.34 -16.19
N LEU A 73 16.47 -34.46 -17.18
CA LEU A 73 17.06 -33.12 -17.16
C LEU A 73 16.52 -32.29 -15.97
N PHE A 74 15.21 -32.40 -15.66
CA PHE A 74 14.61 -31.69 -14.54
C PHE A 74 15.18 -32.17 -13.20
N ILE A 75 15.39 -33.48 -13.04
CA ILE A 75 15.99 -34.06 -11.82
C ILE A 75 17.47 -33.66 -11.73
N ILE A 76 18.21 -33.69 -12.85
CA ILE A 76 19.62 -33.25 -12.90
C ILE A 76 19.76 -31.79 -12.52
N MET A 77 18.85 -30.93 -13.00
CA MET A 77 18.83 -29.50 -12.60
C MET A 77 18.65 -29.34 -11.07
N LEU A 78 17.69 -30.07 -10.46
CA LEU A 78 17.48 -30.03 -9.01
C LEU A 78 18.70 -30.56 -8.23
N MET A 79 19.28 -31.67 -8.69
CA MET A 79 20.48 -32.23 -8.08
C MET A 79 21.66 -31.28 -8.14
N GLY A 80 21.83 -30.57 -9.26
CA GLY A 80 22.86 -29.55 -9.41
C GLY A 80 22.65 -28.38 -8.42
N ILE A 81 21.40 -27.91 -8.26
CA ILE A 81 21.08 -26.85 -7.29
C ILE A 81 21.35 -27.31 -5.86
N ASP A 82 20.93 -28.51 -5.47
CA ASP A 82 21.18 -29.06 -4.14
C ASP A 82 22.70 -29.22 -3.91
N GLY A 83 23.44 -29.66 -4.94
CA GLY A 83 24.90 -29.75 -4.89
C GLY A 83 25.57 -28.39 -4.71
N MET A 84 25.12 -27.34 -5.40
CA MET A 84 25.61 -25.97 -5.18
C MET A 84 25.41 -25.50 -3.73
N ILE A 85 24.30 -25.86 -3.11
CA ILE A 85 24.00 -25.46 -1.72
C ILE A 85 24.91 -26.23 -0.75
N MET A 86 25.09 -27.54 -0.93
CA MET A 86 25.74 -28.41 0.06
C MET A 86 27.27 -28.43 -0.05
N THR A 87 27.86 -28.22 -1.26
CA THR A 87 29.31 -28.37 -1.45
C THR A 87 30.12 -27.35 -0.67
N ARG A 88 31.26 -27.77 -0.16
CA ARG A 88 32.27 -26.93 0.52
C ARG A 88 33.58 -26.85 -0.27
N ASP A 89 33.56 -27.12 -1.57
CA ASP A 89 34.72 -27.12 -2.46
C ASP A 89 34.44 -26.24 -3.68
N LEU A 90 35.36 -25.33 -4.04
CA LEU A 90 35.17 -24.39 -5.15
C LEU A 90 35.09 -25.07 -6.51
N PHE A 91 35.94 -26.08 -6.76
CA PHE A 91 35.88 -26.77 -8.05
C PHE A 91 34.63 -27.61 -8.19
N ASN A 92 34.20 -28.25 -7.11
CA ASN A 92 32.95 -28.99 -7.10
C ASN A 92 31.74 -28.06 -7.24
N LEU A 93 31.83 -26.84 -6.69
CA LEU A 93 30.81 -25.80 -6.90
C LEU A 93 30.69 -25.39 -8.39
N PHE A 94 31.84 -25.22 -9.07
CA PHE A 94 31.89 -25.01 -10.52
C PHE A 94 31.19 -26.15 -11.29
N ILE A 95 31.48 -27.42 -10.95
CA ILE A 95 30.81 -28.56 -11.56
C ILE A 95 29.29 -28.55 -11.37
N PHE A 96 28.78 -28.20 -10.19
CA PHE A 96 27.35 -28.14 -9.94
C PHE A 96 26.69 -26.97 -10.67
N ILE A 97 27.36 -25.81 -10.80
CA ILE A 97 26.90 -24.70 -11.63
C ILE A 97 26.78 -25.16 -13.11
N GLU A 98 27.79 -25.83 -13.64
CA GLU A 98 27.78 -26.34 -15.03
C GLU A 98 26.68 -27.39 -15.26
N ILE A 99 26.54 -28.38 -14.37
CA ILE A 99 25.46 -29.39 -14.45
C ILE A 99 24.08 -28.72 -14.46
N THR A 100 23.88 -27.73 -13.58
CA THR A 100 22.63 -26.99 -13.50
C THR A 100 22.36 -26.21 -14.78
N SER A 101 23.38 -25.52 -15.30
CA SER A 101 23.27 -24.71 -16.51
C SER A 101 23.00 -25.56 -17.74
N LEU A 102 23.72 -26.68 -17.91
CA LEU A 102 23.50 -27.66 -18.98
C LEU A 102 22.07 -28.21 -19.00
N ALA A 103 21.56 -28.61 -17.82
CA ALA A 103 20.20 -29.11 -17.70
C ALA A 103 19.17 -28.00 -17.99
N THR A 104 19.42 -26.79 -17.52
CA THR A 104 18.51 -25.64 -17.65
C THR A 104 18.33 -25.20 -19.09
N TYR A 105 19.42 -24.97 -19.85
CA TYR A 105 19.26 -24.56 -21.24
C TYR A 105 18.69 -25.67 -22.13
N SER A 106 18.98 -26.92 -21.84
CA SER A 106 18.37 -28.06 -22.51
C SER A 106 16.85 -28.08 -22.28
N LEU A 107 16.39 -27.80 -21.06
CA LEU A 107 14.98 -27.70 -20.73
C LEU A 107 14.29 -26.49 -21.38
N ILE A 108 15.00 -25.35 -21.53
CA ILE A 108 14.47 -24.16 -22.23
C ILE A 108 14.20 -24.48 -23.69
N GLY A 109 15.16 -25.12 -24.39
CA GLY A 109 15.10 -25.39 -25.81
C GLY A 109 14.36 -26.70 -26.21
N PHE A 110 13.89 -27.48 -25.23
CA PHE A 110 13.38 -28.83 -25.46
C PHE A 110 12.18 -28.91 -26.43
N GLU A 111 11.30 -27.91 -26.42
CA GLU A 111 10.14 -27.87 -27.32
C GLU A 111 10.51 -27.45 -28.76
N GLY A 112 11.76 -27.05 -29.03
CA GLY A 112 12.26 -26.69 -30.34
C GLY A 112 11.71 -25.40 -30.94
N ARG A 113 11.02 -24.57 -30.19
CA ARG A 113 10.50 -23.28 -30.69
C ARG A 113 11.68 -22.32 -30.94
N GLU A 114 11.65 -21.58 -32.03
CA GLU A 114 12.70 -20.66 -32.42
C GLU A 114 13.05 -19.65 -31.27
N THR A 115 12.07 -19.09 -30.63
CA THR A 115 12.26 -18.15 -29.51
C THR A 115 12.92 -18.81 -28.31
N GLN A 116 12.59 -20.06 -28.00
CA GLN A 116 13.17 -20.84 -26.90
C GLN A 116 14.62 -21.25 -27.22
N LEU A 117 14.90 -21.68 -28.47
CA LEU A 117 16.27 -22.00 -28.90
C LEU A 117 17.16 -20.77 -28.86
N ALA A 118 16.67 -19.62 -29.34
CA ALA A 118 17.39 -18.36 -29.27
C ALA A 118 17.67 -17.91 -27.82
N ALA A 119 16.72 -18.07 -26.93
CA ALA A 119 16.87 -17.75 -25.50
C ALA A 119 17.86 -18.73 -24.82
N GLY A 120 17.77 -20.03 -25.13
CA GLY A 120 18.71 -21.04 -24.62
C GLY A 120 20.15 -20.78 -25.10
N PHE A 121 20.33 -20.36 -26.36
CA PHE A 121 21.65 -19.99 -26.88
C PHE A 121 22.24 -18.77 -26.16
N LYS A 122 21.44 -17.73 -25.87
CA LYS A 122 21.90 -16.59 -25.09
C LYS A 122 22.24 -16.97 -23.63
N TYR A 123 21.50 -17.91 -23.08
CA TYR A 123 21.79 -18.47 -21.76
C TYR A 123 23.15 -19.15 -21.75
N ILE A 124 23.43 -20.04 -22.74
CA ILE A 124 24.73 -20.72 -22.85
C ILE A 124 25.87 -19.71 -22.93
N ILE A 125 25.77 -18.69 -23.80
CA ILE A 125 26.83 -17.69 -23.93
C ILE A 125 27.14 -17.02 -22.60
N ALA A 126 26.09 -16.54 -21.90
CA ALA A 126 26.25 -15.81 -20.66
C ALA A 126 26.84 -16.67 -19.54
N THR A 127 26.32 -17.89 -19.37
CA THR A 127 26.79 -18.80 -18.31
C THR A 127 28.19 -19.35 -18.61
N SER A 128 28.52 -19.65 -19.89
CA SER A 128 29.89 -20.10 -20.25
C SER A 128 30.94 -19.01 -19.98
N VAL A 129 30.62 -17.72 -20.19
CA VAL A 129 31.55 -16.65 -19.81
C VAL A 129 31.68 -16.58 -18.30
N ALA A 130 30.55 -16.66 -17.57
CA ALA A 130 30.54 -16.63 -16.10
C ALA A 130 31.34 -17.79 -15.50
N THR A 131 31.13 -19.03 -15.99
CA THR A 131 31.81 -20.20 -15.46
C THR A 131 33.27 -20.23 -15.85
N THR A 132 33.66 -19.65 -17.00
CA THR A 132 35.06 -19.43 -17.34
C THR A 132 35.73 -18.48 -16.32
N PHE A 133 35.08 -17.38 -15.94
CA PHE A 133 35.58 -16.50 -14.88
C PHE A 133 35.71 -17.22 -13.56
N PHE A 134 34.70 -18.03 -13.21
CA PHE A 134 34.72 -18.84 -11.99
C PHE A 134 35.94 -19.76 -11.95
N LEU A 135 36.18 -20.52 -13.05
CA LEU A 135 37.27 -21.48 -13.16
C LEU A 135 38.63 -20.80 -13.07
N LEU A 136 38.82 -19.66 -13.77
CA LEU A 136 40.06 -18.89 -13.73
C LEU A 136 40.28 -18.31 -12.30
N GLY A 137 39.26 -17.73 -11.69
CA GLY A 137 39.33 -17.24 -10.30
C GLY A 137 39.70 -18.35 -9.34
N THR A 138 39.09 -19.52 -9.45
CA THR A 138 39.37 -20.70 -8.66
C THR A 138 40.81 -21.18 -8.85
N ALA A 139 41.32 -21.21 -10.08
CA ALA A 139 42.69 -21.60 -10.37
C ALA A 139 43.72 -20.67 -9.71
N PHE A 140 43.50 -19.34 -9.76
CA PHE A 140 44.38 -18.39 -9.08
C PHE A 140 44.29 -18.47 -7.56
N ILE A 141 43.08 -18.69 -6.97
CA ILE A 141 42.94 -18.94 -5.54
C ILE A 141 43.69 -20.20 -5.14
N TYR A 142 43.55 -21.30 -5.90
CA TYR A 142 44.26 -22.52 -5.65
C TYR A 142 45.80 -22.35 -5.75
N TYR A 143 46.25 -21.56 -6.73
CA TYR A 143 47.68 -21.24 -6.87
C TYR A 143 48.24 -20.54 -5.61
N GLN A 144 47.48 -19.65 -4.99
CA GLN A 144 47.92 -18.92 -3.81
C GLN A 144 47.75 -19.69 -2.50
N THR A 145 46.66 -20.45 -2.37
CA THR A 145 46.31 -21.10 -1.10
C THR A 145 46.67 -22.58 -1.02
N GLY A 146 46.85 -23.23 -2.20
CA GLY A 146 47.11 -24.66 -2.29
C GLY A 146 45.93 -25.56 -1.95
N THR A 147 44.70 -24.99 -1.84
CA THR A 147 43.47 -25.72 -1.48
C THR A 147 42.28 -25.26 -2.28
N LEU A 148 41.29 -26.13 -2.48
CA LEU A 148 40.01 -25.85 -3.11
C LEU A 148 38.86 -25.87 -2.08
N ASN A 149 39.12 -26.34 -0.89
CA ASN A 149 38.12 -26.37 0.19
C ASN A 149 37.83 -24.97 0.69
N ILE A 150 36.58 -24.58 0.72
CA ILE A 150 36.14 -23.21 1.05
C ILE A 150 36.53 -22.84 2.48
N ASP A 151 36.36 -23.74 3.46
CA ASP A 151 36.69 -23.49 4.86
C ASP A 151 38.20 -23.31 5.06
N ASP A 152 39.02 -24.12 4.37
CA ASP A 152 40.47 -24.04 4.40
C ASP A 152 40.99 -22.78 3.65
N ILE A 153 40.36 -22.37 2.55
CA ILE A 153 40.62 -21.09 1.88
C ILE A 153 40.35 -19.93 2.84
N MET A 154 39.26 -19.95 3.59
CA MET A 154 38.93 -18.94 4.60
C MET A 154 40.01 -18.86 5.67
N ALA A 155 40.46 -20.00 6.16
CA ALA A 155 41.54 -20.06 7.16
C ALA A 155 42.89 -19.52 6.61
N ARG A 156 43.10 -19.61 5.31
CA ARG A 156 44.30 -19.13 4.58
C ARG A 156 44.09 -17.82 3.84
N GLN A 157 43.04 -17.06 4.13
CA GLN A 157 42.66 -15.83 3.42
C GLN A 157 43.85 -14.82 3.34
N ALA A 158 44.69 -14.76 4.35
CA ALA A 158 45.87 -13.88 4.35
C ALA A 158 46.86 -14.17 3.22
N LEU A 159 46.83 -15.35 2.60
CA LEU A 159 47.65 -15.70 1.45
C LEU A 159 47.09 -15.14 0.14
N ILE A 160 45.82 -14.76 0.09
CA ILE A 160 45.16 -14.19 -1.09
C ILE A 160 45.50 -12.69 -1.13
N GLY A 161 46.59 -12.35 -1.80
CA GLY A 161 47.07 -10.95 -1.81
C GLY A 161 47.71 -10.55 -3.13
N GLY A 162 48.02 -9.26 -3.22
CA GLY A 162 48.60 -8.64 -4.40
C GLY A 162 47.68 -8.64 -5.61
N PRO A 163 48.17 -8.26 -6.80
CA PRO A 163 47.35 -8.17 -8.03
C PRO A 163 46.71 -9.50 -8.44
N VAL A 164 47.37 -10.61 -8.20
CA VAL A 164 46.85 -11.95 -8.55
C VAL A 164 45.67 -12.32 -7.65
N GLY A 165 45.76 -12.07 -6.35
CA GLY A 165 44.65 -12.32 -5.43
C GLY A 165 43.45 -11.41 -5.71
N GLN A 166 43.70 -10.15 -5.99
CA GLN A 166 42.66 -9.19 -6.35
C GLN A 166 41.89 -9.62 -7.59
N ILE A 167 42.62 -9.99 -8.68
CA ILE A 167 41.97 -10.42 -9.93
C ILE A 167 41.25 -11.76 -9.73
N ALA A 168 41.78 -12.67 -8.92
CA ALA A 168 41.14 -13.94 -8.60
C ALA A 168 39.80 -13.73 -7.92
N LEU A 169 39.74 -12.86 -6.90
CA LEU A 169 38.52 -12.52 -6.19
C LEU A 169 37.48 -11.81 -7.09
N ILE A 170 37.93 -10.88 -7.93
CA ILE A 170 37.04 -10.16 -8.86
C ILE A 170 36.46 -11.13 -9.92
N LEU A 171 37.26 -12.05 -10.46
CA LEU A 171 36.79 -13.07 -11.40
C LEU A 171 35.74 -13.97 -10.76
N LEU A 172 36.00 -14.46 -9.55
CA LEU A 172 35.05 -15.30 -8.81
C LEU A 172 33.75 -14.53 -8.48
N LEU A 173 33.87 -13.28 -8.01
CA LEU A 173 32.73 -12.42 -7.69
C LEU A 173 31.92 -12.09 -8.95
N ALA A 174 32.57 -11.69 -10.04
CA ALA A 174 31.90 -11.36 -11.30
C ALA A 174 31.11 -12.56 -11.83
N SER A 175 31.70 -13.77 -11.77
CA SER A 175 31.00 -14.99 -12.15
C SER A 175 29.69 -15.20 -11.39
N LEU A 176 29.74 -15.18 -10.05
CA LEU A 176 28.56 -15.37 -9.21
C LEU A 176 27.50 -14.27 -9.42
N LEU A 177 27.93 -13.01 -9.58
CA LEU A 177 27.02 -11.93 -9.85
C LEU A 177 26.37 -12.04 -11.23
N ILE A 178 27.09 -12.42 -12.30
CA ILE A 178 26.54 -12.61 -13.65
C ILE A 178 25.46 -13.69 -13.64
N GLU A 179 25.65 -14.79 -12.92
CA GLU A 179 24.61 -15.82 -12.72
C GLU A 179 23.37 -15.28 -11.99
N LEU A 180 23.52 -14.29 -11.12
CA LEU A 180 22.42 -13.58 -10.44
C LEU A 180 21.80 -12.44 -11.29
N LYS A 181 22.27 -12.27 -12.53
CA LYS A 181 21.71 -11.35 -13.53
C LYS A 181 21.73 -9.88 -13.11
N PRO A 182 22.93 -9.30 -12.83
CA PRO A 182 23.05 -7.91 -12.41
C PRO A 182 22.77 -6.94 -13.56
N TYR A 183 22.22 -5.77 -13.26
CA TYR A 183 22.18 -4.71 -14.25
C TYR A 183 23.62 -4.16 -14.49
N PRO A 184 24.05 -3.93 -15.74
CA PRO A 184 23.34 -4.04 -17.03
C PRO A 184 23.46 -5.39 -17.73
N ALA A 185 24.11 -6.40 -17.13
CA ALA A 185 24.38 -7.70 -17.74
C ALA A 185 23.23 -8.71 -17.68
N ASN A 186 22.00 -8.28 -17.42
CA ASN A 186 20.82 -9.14 -17.17
C ASN A 186 19.93 -9.41 -18.40
N GLY A 187 20.26 -8.86 -19.58
CA GLY A 187 19.39 -8.93 -20.76
C GLY A 187 19.07 -10.35 -21.23
N TRP A 188 20.05 -11.23 -21.18
CA TRP A 188 19.90 -12.64 -21.53
C TRP A 188 18.87 -13.36 -20.62
N GLY A 189 18.90 -13.06 -19.32
CA GLY A 189 17.97 -13.66 -18.36
C GLY A 189 16.51 -13.24 -18.60
N LEU A 190 16.28 -12.00 -19.03
CA LEU A 190 14.95 -11.52 -19.38
C LEU A 190 14.35 -12.25 -20.58
N ASP A 191 15.15 -12.47 -21.62
CA ASP A 191 14.74 -13.24 -22.81
C ASP A 191 14.44 -14.70 -22.46
N VAL A 192 15.19 -15.28 -21.52
CA VAL A 192 14.96 -16.63 -20.98
C VAL A 192 13.64 -16.69 -20.22
N TYR A 193 13.36 -15.74 -19.31
CA TYR A 193 12.09 -15.73 -18.56
C TYR A 193 10.86 -15.60 -19.48
N GLU A 194 10.97 -14.83 -20.54
CA GLU A 194 9.89 -14.64 -21.50
C GLU A 194 9.64 -15.91 -22.33
N ALA A 195 10.69 -16.58 -22.80
CA ALA A 195 10.59 -17.70 -23.72
C ALA A 195 10.34 -19.04 -23.05
N ALA A 196 10.92 -19.27 -21.84
CA ALA A 196 10.85 -20.57 -21.17
C ALA A 196 9.42 -20.97 -20.78
N PRO A 197 9.10 -22.29 -20.73
CA PRO A 197 7.88 -22.77 -20.11
C PRO A 197 7.75 -22.29 -18.66
N GLY A 198 6.51 -22.01 -18.18
CA GLY A 198 6.26 -21.41 -16.85
C GLY A 198 6.93 -22.17 -15.70
N ALA A 199 6.91 -23.50 -15.73
CA ALA A 199 7.60 -24.34 -14.74
C ALA A 199 9.12 -24.16 -14.74
N ILE A 200 9.72 -24.09 -15.92
CA ILE A 200 11.17 -23.92 -16.07
C ILE A 200 11.57 -22.48 -15.72
N ALA A 201 10.81 -21.48 -16.20
CA ALA A 201 11.02 -20.08 -15.84
C ALA A 201 10.96 -19.86 -14.32
N SER A 202 10.02 -20.53 -13.62
CA SER A 202 9.94 -20.47 -12.16
C SER A 202 11.19 -21.06 -11.51
N MET A 203 11.66 -22.23 -11.94
CA MET A 203 12.85 -22.86 -11.37
C MET A 203 14.13 -22.08 -11.62
N ILE A 204 14.27 -21.42 -12.78
CA ILE A 204 15.39 -20.50 -13.05
C ILE A 204 15.33 -19.29 -12.12
N SER A 205 14.13 -18.75 -11.90
CA SER A 205 13.90 -17.59 -11.04
C SER A 205 14.19 -17.87 -9.57
N VAL A 206 13.70 -19.00 -9.07
CA VAL A 206 13.73 -19.27 -7.62
C VAL A 206 14.72 -20.35 -7.22
N GLY A 207 14.87 -21.42 -7.98
CA GLY A 207 15.76 -22.54 -7.65
C GLY A 207 17.22 -22.25 -7.99
N VAL A 208 17.51 -21.99 -9.28
CA VAL A 208 18.88 -21.70 -9.75
C VAL A 208 19.43 -20.45 -9.05
N SER A 209 18.64 -19.38 -9.00
CA SER A 209 19.07 -18.15 -8.34
C SER A 209 19.30 -18.34 -6.83
N ALA A 210 18.51 -19.18 -6.13
CA ALA A 210 18.74 -19.50 -4.72
C ALA A 210 20.03 -20.29 -4.50
N GLY A 211 20.33 -21.26 -5.38
CA GLY A 211 21.58 -22.01 -5.32
C GLY A 211 22.80 -21.13 -5.48
N VAL A 212 22.80 -20.22 -6.48
CA VAL A 212 23.90 -19.26 -6.71
C VAL A 212 23.99 -18.23 -5.59
N LEU A 213 22.86 -17.74 -5.07
CA LEU A 213 22.84 -16.82 -3.92
C LEU A 213 23.44 -17.48 -2.67
N PHE A 214 23.13 -18.76 -2.44
CA PHE A 214 23.73 -19.51 -1.34
C PHE A 214 25.22 -19.77 -1.57
N ALA A 215 25.64 -20.01 -2.82
CA ALA A 215 27.04 -20.08 -3.19
C ALA A 215 27.77 -18.75 -2.87
N LEU A 216 27.17 -17.60 -3.25
CA LEU A 216 27.71 -16.29 -2.89
C LEU A 216 27.81 -16.12 -1.36
N TYR A 217 26.77 -16.50 -0.62
CA TYR A 217 26.78 -16.45 0.86
C TYR A 217 27.96 -17.22 1.45
N LYS A 218 28.25 -18.43 0.96
CA LYS A 218 29.36 -19.25 1.46
C LYS A 218 30.73 -18.61 1.26
N VAL A 219 30.93 -17.92 0.14
CA VAL A 219 32.22 -17.31 -0.19
C VAL A 219 32.29 -15.82 0.11
N LEU A 220 31.20 -15.23 0.63
CA LEU A 220 31.10 -13.81 0.91
C LEU A 220 32.21 -13.26 1.85
N PRO A 221 32.66 -13.99 2.88
CA PRO A 221 33.77 -13.54 3.73
C PRO A 221 35.09 -13.27 2.97
N LEU A 222 35.32 -13.91 1.80
CA LEU A 222 36.48 -13.63 0.97
C LEU A 222 36.44 -12.24 0.33
N PHE A 223 35.27 -11.61 0.25
CA PHE A 223 35.02 -10.35 -0.42
C PHE A 223 34.91 -9.16 0.53
N GLY A 224 35.54 -9.21 1.71
CA GLY A 224 35.44 -8.15 2.75
C GLY A 224 35.62 -6.73 2.18
N ASP A 225 36.64 -6.52 1.37
CA ASP A 225 36.93 -5.21 0.74
C ASP A 225 35.93 -4.83 -0.35
N PHE A 226 35.17 -5.78 -0.91
CA PHE A 226 34.26 -5.58 -2.04
C PHE A 226 32.79 -5.52 -1.63
N LEU A 227 32.45 -5.66 -0.33
CA LEU A 227 31.06 -5.70 0.15
C LEU A 227 30.25 -4.48 -0.26
N THR A 228 30.87 -3.29 -0.24
CA THR A 228 30.20 -2.06 -0.69
C THR A 228 29.85 -2.13 -2.18
N SER A 229 30.77 -2.62 -3.01
CA SER A 229 30.55 -2.78 -4.45
C SER A 229 29.45 -3.80 -4.73
N ILE A 230 29.41 -4.91 -3.99
CA ILE A 230 28.35 -5.93 -4.05
C ILE A 230 27.00 -5.30 -3.69
N ALA A 231 26.94 -4.51 -2.62
CA ALA A 231 25.73 -3.81 -2.20
C ALA A 231 25.26 -2.80 -3.27
N VAL A 232 26.17 -2.05 -3.88
CA VAL A 232 25.86 -1.10 -4.96
C VAL A 232 25.31 -1.82 -6.19
N VAL A 233 25.93 -2.92 -6.63
CA VAL A 233 25.45 -3.74 -7.75
C VAL A 233 24.04 -4.29 -7.45
N GLY A 234 23.82 -4.82 -6.26
CA GLY A 234 22.50 -5.30 -5.80
C GLY A 234 21.47 -4.17 -5.81
N GLY A 235 21.79 -3.02 -5.24
CA GLY A 235 20.91 -1.86 -5.14
C GLY A 235 20.54 -1.27 -6.50
N ILE A 236 21.50 -1.09 -7.40
CA ILE A 236 21.26 -0.62 -8.78
C ILE A 236 20.39 -1.63 -9.51
N THR A 237 20.69 -2.93 -9.39
CA THR A 237 19.89 -3.99 -10.01
C THR A 237 18.45 -3.98 -9.52
N PHE A 238 18.23 -3.82 -8.22
CA PHE A 238 16.90 -3.70 -7.63
C PHE A 238 16.14 -2.49 -8.16
N LEU A 239 16.74 -1.31 -8.11
CA LEU A 239 16.09 -0.06 -8.49
C LEU A 239 15.77 -0.01 -9.99
N VAL A 240 16.76 -0.33 -10.84
CA VAL A 240 16.64 -0.22 -12.30
C VAL A 240 15.70 -1.28 -12.87
N SER A 241 15.76 -2.52 -12.37
CA SER A 241 14.84 -3.57 -12.81
C SER A 241 13.39 -3.21 -12.51
N ASN A 242 13.10 -2.68 -11.32
CA ASN A 242 11.76 -2.23 -10.95
C ASN A 242 11.30 -1.00 -11.75
N LEU A 243 12.20 -0.07 -12.05
CA LEU A 243 11.91 1.08 -12.90
C LEU A 243 11.52 0.65 -14.32
N ILE A 244 12.29 -0.25 -14.95
CA ILE A 244 11.99 -0.75 -16.30
C ILE A 244 10.72 -1.61 -16.29
N GLY A 245 10.43 -2.32 -15.19
CA GLY A 245 9.21 -3.08 -14.96
C GLY A 245 7.93 -2.26 -15.17
N LEU A 246 7.96 -0.94 -14.88
CA LEU A 246 6.83 -0.04 -15.12
C LEU A 246 6.34 -0.02 -16.58
N LYS A 247 7.21 -0.29 -17.55
CA LYS A 247 6.86 -0.28 -18.98
C LYS A 247 6.47 -1.63 -19.56
N GLN A 248 6.63 -2.71 -18.80
CA GLN A 248 6.38 -4.04 -19.34
C GLN A 248 4.90 -4.32 -19.50
N LYS A 249 4.55 -4.96 -20.64
CA LYS A 249 3.20 -5.44 -20.94
C LYS A 249 3.14 -6.97 -20.98
N ASN A 250 4.24 -7.63 -21.34
CA ASN A 250 4.34 -9.09 -21.32
C ASN A 250 4.48 -9.57 -19.88
N VAL A 251 3.64 -10.52 -19.48
CA VAL A 251 3.53 -11.06 -18.11
C VAL A 251 4.82 -11.72 -17.66
N LYS A 252 5.38 -12.62 -18.46
CA LYS A 252 6.59 -13.36 -18.09
C LYS A 252 7.82 -12.46 -18.03
N ARG A 253 7.94 -11.49 -18.95
CA ARG A 253 9.01 -10.50 -18.94
C ARG A 253 8.89 -9.55 -17.75
N LEU A 254 7.67 -9.16 -17.37
CA LEU A 254 7.38 -8.38 -16.16
C LEU A 254 7.82 -9.15 -14.91
N LEU A 255 7.46 -10.44 -14.81
CA LEU A 255 7.89 -11.30 -13.72
C LEU A 255 9.42 -11.49 -13.72
N GLY A 256 10.07 -11.51 -14.89
CA GLY A 256 11.52 -11.54 -15.05
C GLY A 256 12.20 -10.32 -14.43
N TYR A 257 11.72 -9.10 -14.75
CA TYR A 257 12.25 -7.86 -14.13
C TYR A 257 12.04 -7.85 -12.61
N SER A 258 10.87 -8.24 -12.15
CA SER A 258 10.60 -8.36 -10.73
C SER A 258 11.47 -9.43 -10.05
N SER A 259 11.79 -10.56 -10.73
CA SER A 259 12.70 -11.57 -10.20
C SER A 259 14.12 -11.01 -10.03
N ILE A 260 14.66 -10.38 -11.07
CA ILE A 260 16.00 -9.77 -11.05
C ILE A 260 16.06 -8.67 -9.99
N GLY A 261 15.00 -7.85 -9.86
CA GLY A 261 14.91 -6.86 -8.80
C GLY A 261 15.02 -7.47 -7.41
N GLN A 262 14.22 -8.51 -7.12
CA GLN A 262 14.23 -9.17 -5.82
C GLN A 262 15.58 -9.85 -5.51
N ILE A 263 16.23 -10.44 -6.51
CA ILE A 263 17.59 -10.97 -6.36
C ILE A 263 18.58 -9.83 -6.08
N GLY A 264 18.44 -8.68 -6.74
CA GLY A 264 19.23 -7.48 -6.44
C GLY A 264 19.07 -7.02 -4.99
N LEU A 265 17.83 -7.03 -4.45
CA LEU A 265 17.56 -6.73 -3.04
C LEU A 265 18.23 -7.76 -2.11
N LEU A 266 18.18 -9.04 -2.45
CA LEU A 266 18.83 -10.10 -1.67
C LEU A 266 20.36 -9.95 -1.65
N VAL A 267 20.98 -9.63 -2.79
CA VAL A 267 22.43 -9.37 -2.89
C VAL A 267 22.83 -8.15 -2.06
N LEU A 268 22.06 -7.05 -2.17
CA LEU A 268 22.24 -5.85 -1.37
C LEU A 268 22.19 -6.17 0.12
N THR A 269 21.13 -6.84 0.54
CA THR A 269 20.87 -7.18 1.95
C THR A 269 21.96 -8.07 2.52
N LEU A 270 22.35 -9.11 1.78
CA LEU A 270 23.38 -10.03 2.18
C LEU A 270 24.74 -9.34 2.38
N ALA A 271 25.12 -8.45 1.44
CA ALA A 271 26.36 -7.70 1.52
C ALA A 271 26.37 -6.70 2.70
N LEU A 272 25.26 -5.99 2.96
CA LEU A 272 25.19 -5.02 4.06
C LEU A 272 25.18 -5.72 5.42
N LEU A 273 24.38 -6.77 5.62
CA LEU A 273 24.35 -7.52 6.88
C LEU A 273 25.72 -8.14 7.22
N HIS A 274 26.44 -8.60 6.20
CA HIS A 274 27.79 -9.10 6.43
C HIS A 274 28.81 -7.99 6.73
N LYS A 275 28.70 -6.84 6.04
CA LYS A 275 29.58 -5.69 6.24
C LYS A 275 29.49 -5.09 7.66
N TYR A 276 28.29 -5.09 8.23
CA TYR A 276 28.01 -4.52 9.55
C TYR A 276 27.91 -5.57 10.65
N ASP A 277 28.35 -6.81 10.38
CA ASP A 277 28.44 -7.94 11.31
C ASP A 277 27.12 -8.22 12.07
N GLN A 278 26.03 -8.36 11.30
CA GLN A 278 24.67 -8.60 11.81
C GLN A 278 24.18 -10.05 11.57
N PRO A 279 24.89 -11.10 12.04
CA PRO A 279 24.55 -12.49 11.75
C PRO A 279 23.22 -12.93 12.41
N ALA A 280 22.85 -12.32 13.54
CA ALA A 280 21.63 -12.67 14.27
C ALA A 280 20.35 -12.40 13.43
N HIS A 281 20.37 -11.42 12.55
CA HIS A 281 19.24 -11.00 11.74
C HIS A 281 19.16 -11.70 10.38
N LEU A 282 20.20 -12.47 10.01
CA LEU A 282 20.31 -13.12 8.70
C LEU A 282 19.14 -14.08 8.43
N ALA A 283 18.71 -14.86 9.41
CA ALA A 283 17.64 -15.84 9.27
C ALA A 283 16.29 -15.18 8.97
N LEU A 284 15.92 -14.13 9.72
CA LEU A 284 14.66 -13.41 9.54
C LEU A 284 14.68 -12.61 8.24
N ILE A 285 15.76 -11.87 7.98
CA ILE A 285 15.81 -10.93 6.85
C ILE A 285 16.07 -11.69 5.54
N VAL A 286 17.22 -12.36 5.41
CA VAL A 286 17.57 -13.05 4.16
C VAL A 286 16.69 -14.28 3.97
N GLY A 287 16.50 -15.09 4.99
CA GLY A 287 15.65 -16.28 4.96
C GLY A 287 14.20 -15.93 4.63
N GLY A 288 13.64 -14.90 5.28
CA GLY A 288 12.28 -14.41 5.00
C GLY A 288 12.12 -13.87 3.58
N LEU A 289 13.07 -13.08 3.07
CA LEU A 289 13.05 -12.59 1.68
C LEU A 289 13.15 -13.74 0.67
N VAL A 290 14.04 -14.73 0.90
CA VAL A 290 14.22 -15.88 0.02
C VAL A 290 12.97 -16.74 -0.03
N ILE A 291 12.40 -17.12 1.12
CA ILE A 291 11.17 -17.94 1.16
C ILE A 291 10.02 -17.21 0.48
N ASN A 292 9.88 -15.91 0.76
CA ASN A 292 8.85 -15.08 0.13
C ASN A 292 9.03 -15.02 -1.38
N HIS A 293 10.24 -14.73 -1.86
CA HIS A 293 10.58 -14.69 -3.28
C HIS A 293 10.30 -16.05 -3.95
N LEU A 294 10.77 -17.13 -3.33
CA LEU A 294 10.67 -18.48 -3.87
C LEU A 294 9.21 -18.89 -4.09
N LEU A 295 8.36 -18.73 -3.08
CA LEU A 295 6.97 -19.18 -3.15
C LEU A 295 6.08 -18.23 -3.98
N ALA A 296 6.18 -16.92 -3.74
CA ALA A 296 5.35 -15.93 -4.42
C ALA A 296 5.68 -15.85 -5.92
N LYS A 297 6.97 -15.86 -6.26
CA LYS A 297 7.43 -15.77 -7.65
C LYS A 297 7.11 -17.03 -8.43
N ALA A 298 7.38 -18.20 -7.86
CA ALA A 298 7.02 -19.47 -8.48
C ALA A 298 5.50 -19.56 -8.70
N GLY A 299 4.70 -19.22 -7.69
CA GLY A 299 3.24 -19.20 -7.78
C GLY A 299 2.73 -18.31 -8.92
N LEU A 300 3.32 -17.13 -9.12
CA LEU A 300 2.95 -16.22 -10.22
C LEU A 300 3.37 -16.76 -11.60
N PHE A 301 4.54 -17.39 -11.75
CA PHE A 301 4.95 -18.02 -13.00
C PHE A 301 4.05 -19.22 -13.36
N TRP A 302 3.69 -20.05 -12.37
CA TRP A 302 2.75 -21.15 -12.60
C TRP A 302 1.37 -20.65 -12.96
N LEU A 303 0.88 -19.63 -12.27
CA LEU A 303 -0.41 -19.01 -12.58
C LEU A 303 -0.43 -18.43 -14.00
N ALA A 304 0.64 -17.75 -14.42
CA ALA A 304 0.79 -17.27 -15.78
C ALA A 304 0.80 -18.43 -16.81
N GLY A 305 1.42 -19.56 -16.47
CA GLY A 305 1.42 -20.78 -17.27
C GLY A 305 0.04 -21.43 -17.40
N VAL A 306 -0.81 -21.35 -16.37
CA VAL A 306 -2.19 -21.86 -16.37
C VAL A 306 -3.14 -20.93 -17.13
N VAL A 307 -3.05 -19.63 -16.88
CA VAL A 307 -3.90 -18.61 -17.51
C VAL A 307 -3.59 -18.42 -18.99
N LYS A 308 -2.33 -18.58 -19.39
CA LYS A 308 -1.83 -18.51 -20.79
C LYS A 308 -2.18 -17.20 -21.53
N LEU A 309 -2.19 -16.10 -20.82
CA LEU A 309 -2.35 -14.75 -21.35
C LEU A 309 -1.03 -14.01 -21.24
N ASP A 310 -0.44 -13.66 -22.38
CA ASP A 310 0.90 -13.06 -22.42
C ASP A 310 0.88 -11.56 -22.07
N ASN A 311 -0.23 -10.87 -22.31
CA ASN A 311 -0.37 -9.44 -22.06
C ASN A 311 -1.13 -9.16 -20.77
N ILE A 312 -0.60 -8.30 -19.91
CA ILE A 312 -1.26 -7.89 -18.67
C ILE A 312 -2.67 -7.32 -18.89
N GLY A 313 -2.90 -6.63 -20.03
CA GLY A 313 -4.21 -6.04 -20.37
C GLY A 313 -5.30 -7.08 -20.65
N GLU A 314 -4.91 -8.29 -21.07
CA GLU A 314 -5.83 -9.39 -21.39
C GLU A 314 -6.29 -10.15 -20.12
N TRP A 315 -5.66 -9.89 -18.98
CA TRP A 315 -5.97 -10.59 -17.72
C TRP A 315 -7.36 -10.30 -17.17
N SER A 316 -8.09 -9.32 -17.75
CA SER A 316 -9.53 -9.18 -17.51
C SER A 316 -10.33 -10.46 -17.87
N GLY A 317 -9.77 -11.36 -18.67
CA GLY A 317 -10.35 -12.69 -18.96
C GLY A 317 -10.50 -13.61 -17.76
N ILE A 318 -9.80 -13.37 -16.63
CA ILE A 318 -10.00 -14.10 -15.37
C ILE A 318 -10.92 -13.36 -14.39
N ALA A 319 -11.47 -12.20 -14.77
CA ALA A 319 -12.41 -11.47 -13.92
C ALA A 319 -13.60 -12.35 -13.52
N GLY A 320 -13.92 -12.38 -12.24
CA GLY A 320 -14.97 -13.24 -11.70
C GLY A 320 -14.55 -14.68 -11.34
N LYS A 321 -13.31 -15.09 -11.62
CA LYS A 321 -12.73 -16.37 -11.14
C LYS A 321 -12.15 -16.18 -9.73
N SER A 322 -13.01 -16.21 -8.72
CA SER A 322 -12.69 -15.83 -7.34
C SER A 322 -11.45 -16.53 -6.78
N LEU A 323 -11.31 -17.85 -6.98
CA LEU A 323 -10.17 -18.62 -6.49
C LEU A 323 -8.85 -18.22 -7.20
N THR A 324 -8.90 -18.06 -8.52
CA THR A 324 -7.74 -17.62 -9.32
C THR A 324 -7.28 -16.24 -8.91
N LEU A 325 -8.22 -15.31 -8.71
CA LEU A 325 -7.94 -13.94 -8.24
C LEU A 325 -7.40 -13.93 -6.81
N LEU A 326 -7.90 -14.79 -5.92
CA LEU A 326 -7.39 -14.92 -4.56
C LEU A 326 -5.94 -15.40 -4.55
N ILE A 327 -5.62 -16.48 -5.28
CA ILE A 327 -4.25 -17.01 -5.40
C ILE A 327 -3.33 -15.94 -5.99
N PHE A 328 -3.78 -15.26 -7.05
CA PHE A 328 -3.05 -14.16 -7.67
C PHE A 328 -2.76 -13.04 -6.69
N GLY A 329 -3.80 -12.60 -5.96
CA GLY A 329 -3.69 -11.54 -4.95
C GLY A 329 -2.72 -11.91 -3.83
N ILE A 330 -2.80 -13.12 -3.27
CA ILE A 330 -1.90 -13.60 -2.22
C ILE A 330 -0.44 -13.57 -2.69
N CYS A 331 -0.12 -14.18 -3.84
CA CYS A 331 1.24 -14.21 -4.35
C CYS A 331 1.77 -12.81 -4.67
N LEU A 332 0.92 -11.93 -5.20
CA LEU A 332 1.29 -10.55 -5.55
C LEU A 332 1.53 -9.69 -4.32
N VAL A 333 0.64 -9.75 -3.32
CA VAL A 333 0.76 -9.01 -2.05
C VAL A 333 2.00 -9.48 -1.28
N ALA A 334 2.25 -10.80 -1.25
CA ALA A 334 3.46 -11.34 -0.65
C ALA A 334 4.73 -10.80 -1.33
N LEU A 335 4.75 -10.79 -2.66
CA LEU A 335 5.90 -10.33 -3.44
C LEU A 335 6.22 -8.85 -3.21
N THR A 336 5.19 -8.00 -3.06
CA THR A 336 5.38 -6.57 -2.76
C THR A 336 5.88 -6.33 -1.33
N GLY A 337 5.88 -7.35 -0.47
CA GLY A 337 6.33 -7.26 0.91
C GLY A 337 5.32 -6.57 1.82
N LEU A 338 4.03 -6.77 1.55
CA LEU A 338 2.94 -6.30 2.40
C LEU A 338 2.49 -7.41 3.39
N PRO A 339 1.95 -7.02 4.58
CA PRO A 339 1.50 -8.00 5.54
C PRO A 339 0.33 -8.84 5.00
N PRO A 340 0.15 -10.07 5.48
CA PRO A 340 0.84 -10.71 6.62
C PRO A 340 2.02 -11.63 6.23
N PHE A 341 2.57 -11.52 5.03
CA PHE A 341 3.50 -12.48 4.43
C PHE A 341 4.96 -12.33 4.88
N PRO A 342 5.84 -13.35 4.67
CA PRO A 342 7.22 -13.34 5.14
C PRO A 342 8.03 -12.13 4.67
N GLY A 343 7.79 -11.66 3.43
CA GLY A 343 8.46 -10.49 2.86
C GLY A 343 8.24 -9.19 3.63
N PHE A 344 7.10 -9.04 4.29
CA PHE A 344 6.81 -7.90 5.16
C PHE A 344 7.73 -7.89 6.39
N TRP A 345 7.78 -8.99 7.12
CA TRP A 345 8.58 -9.13 8.34
C TRP A 345 10.07 -8.93 8.06
N ALA A 346 10.53 -9.50 6.95
CA ALA A 346 11.92 -9.38 6.52
C ALA A 346 12.29 -7.94 6.12
N LYS A 347 11.43 -7.25 5.34
CA LYS A 347 11.66 -5.84 4.97
C LYS A 347 11.58 -4.90 6.16
N TRP A 348 10.64 -5.14 7.09
CA TRP A 348 10.56 -4.41 8.34
C TRP A 348 11.87 -4.50 9.10
N ALA A 349 12.36 -5.71 9.38
CA ALA A 349 13.61 -5.92 10.09
C ALA A 349 14.80 -5.31 9.36
N LEU A 350 14.87 -5.45 8.02
CA LEU A 350 15.92 -4.83 7.20
C LEU A 350 15.96 -3.31 7.36
N ILE A 351 14.81 -2.65 7.32
CA ILE A 351 14.74 -1.19 7.43
C ILE A 351 15.16 -0.73 8.82
N LEU A 352 14.81 -1.48 9.88
CA LEU A 352 15.26 -1.19 11.24
C LEU A 352 16.79 -1.28 11.35
N GLU A 353 17.41 -2.36 10.86
CA GLU A 353 18.86 -2.54 10.89
C GLU A 353 19.58 -1.44 10.10
N LEU A 354 19.11 -1.12 8.91
CA LEU A 354 19.68 -0.03 8.13
C LEU A 354 19.57 1.34 8.84
N ALA A 355 18.55 1.53 9.67
CA ALA A 355 18.41 2.76 10.45
C ALA A 355 19.37 2.77 11.64
N VAL A 356 19.59 1.64 12.33
CA VAL A 356 20.56 1.49 13.43
C VAL A 356 21.97 1.83 12.95
N ASP A 357 22.32 1.40 11.74
CA ASP A 357 23.61 1.69 11.11
C ASP A 357 23.67 3.06 10.40
N GLU A 358 22.64 3.92 10.56
CA GLU A 358 22.49 5.25 9.93
C GLU A 358 22.53 5.25 8.40
N LEU A 359 22.17 4.15 7.77
CA LEU A 359 22.25 3.92 6.33
C LEU A 359 21.02 4.45 5.58
N TYR A 360 20.63 5.70 5.82
CA TYR A 360 19.40 6.32 5.29
C TYR A 360 19.28 6.30 3.77
N GLY A 361 20.41 6.38 3.05
CA GLY A 361 20.40 6.29 1.58
C GLY A 361 19.93 4.93 1.08
N TRP A 362 20.31 3.84 1.76
CA TRP A 362 19.85 2.49 1.44
C TRP A 362 18.39 2.29 1.82
N ILE A 363 17.93 2.85 2.92
CA ILE A 363 16.49 2.87 3.28
C ILE A 363 15.69 3.50 2.15
N ALA A 364 16.08 4.69 1.69
CA ALA A 364 15.40 5.38 0.59
C ALA A 364 15.39 4.54 -0.70
N LEU A 365 16.51 3.90 -1.06
CA LEU A 365 16.63 3.03 -2.23
C LEU A 365 15.68 1.82 -2.13
N VAL A 366 15.65 1.14 -0.98
CA VAL A 366 14.80 -0.04 -0.75
C VAL A 366 13.32 0.35 -0.82
N LEU A 367 12.92 1.47 -0.21
CA LEU A 367 11.54 1.93 -0.20
C LEU A 367 11.08 2.39 -1.60
N VAL A 368 11.90 3.18 -2.31
CA VAL A 368 11.60 3.61 -3.69
C VAL A 368 11.50 2.42 -4.63
N GLY A 369 12.45 1.49 -4.59
CA GLY A 369 12.41 0.28 -5.41
C GLY A 369 11.18 -0.59 -5.13
N SER A 370 10.77 -0.70 -3.86
CA SER A 370 9.55 -1.42 -3.46
C SER A 370 8.27 -0.72 -3.95
N LEU A 371 8.25 0.63 -3.95
CA LEU A 371 7.12 1.39 -4.50
C LEU A 371 6.99 1.19 -6.02
N LEU A 372 8.10 1.18 -6.75
CA LEU A 372 8.12 0.91 -8.19
C LEU A 372 7.65 -0.53 -8.49
N GLU A 373 8.06 -1.50 -7.68
CA GLU A 373 7.61 -2.89 -7.80
C GLU A 373 6.10 -3.00 -7.59
N ALA A 374 5.59 -2.43 -6.53
CA ALA A 374 4.15 -2.38 -6.24
C ALA A 374 3.37 -1.72 -7.40
N ALA A 375 3.88 -0.65 -8.00
CA ALA A 375 3.21 0.09 -9.05
C ALA A 375 2.87 -0.79 -10.27
N TYR A 376 3.81 -1.57 -10.79
CA TYR A 376 3.53 -2.40 -11.96
C TYR A 376 2.82 -3.72 -11.61
N LEU A 377 3.06 -4.30 -10.45
CA LEU A 377 2.37 -5.51 -10.01
C LEU A 377 0.89 -5.24 -9.74
N PHE A 378 0.56 -4.18 -9.01
CA PHE A 378 -0.83 -3.81 -8.77
C PHE A 378 -1.54 -3.26 -10.02
N ARG A 379 -0.79 -2.66 -10.97
CA ARG A 379 -1.34 -2.36 -12.30
C ARG A 379 -1.80 -3.65 -12.99
N TRP A 380 -1.00 -4.70 -13.00
CA TRP A 380 -1.36 -6.01 -13.56
C TRP A 380 -2.57 -6.60 -12.84
N PHE A 381 -2.58 -6.57 -11.51
CA PHE A 381 -3.71 -7.04 -10.71
C PHE A 381 -5.00 -6.24 -10.99
N GLY A 382 -4.89 -4.93 -11.14
CA GLY A 382 -6.00 -4.06 -11.52
C GLY A 382 -6.64 -4.45 -12.86
N HIS A 383 -5.82 -4.84 -13.87
CA HIS A 383 -6.36 -5.38 -15.13
C HIS A 383 -7.12 -6.69 -14.91
N ALA A 384 -6.65 -7.58 -14.04
CA ALA A 384 -7.31 -8.84 -13.74
C ALA A 384 -8.64 -8.67 -12.99
N LEU A 385 -8.80 -7.59 -12.22
CA LEU A 385 -10.06 -7.27 -11.52
C LEU A 385 -11.09 -6.59 -12.42
N ARG A 386 -10.67 -5.97 -13.53
CA ARG A 386 -11.56 -5.22 -14.43
C ARG A 386 -12.47 -6.19 -15.19
N ARG A 387 -13.79 -5.98 -15.12
CA ARG A 387 -14.76 -6.65 -15.99
C ARG A 387 -14.66 -5.98 -17.39
N GLY A 388 -14.04 -6.68 -18.34
CA GLY A 388 -13.85 -6.19 -19.70
C GLY A 388 -14.56 -7.08 -20.73
N ASP A 389 -14.49 -6.68 -22.01
CA ASP A 389 -15.07 -7.40 -23.15
C ASP A 389 -14.20 -8.59 -23.63
N THR A 390 -13.18 -8.97 -22.85
CA THR A 390 -12.32 -10.12 -23.17
C THR A 390 -13.06 -11.44 -22.94
N THR A 391 -12.82 -12.40 -23.84
CA THR A 391 -13.38 -13.76 -23.71
C THR A 391 -12.95 -14.40 -22.38
N PRO A 392 -13.89 -14.93 -21.59
CA PRO A 392 -13.55 -15.60 -20.33
C PRO A 392 -12.63 -16.79 -20.56
N VAL A 393 -11.51 -16.82 -19.84
CA VAL A 393 -10.56 -17.94 -19.91
C VAL A 393 -11.05 -19.08 -19.04
N THR A 394 -11.04 -20.30 -19.56
CA THR A 394 -11.30 -21.52 -18.76
C THR A 394 -10.00 -21.89 -18.04
N VAL A 395 -10.03 -21.88 -16.72
CA VAL A 395 -8.90 -22.28 -15.86
C VAL A 395 -9.27 -23.62 -15.23
N PRO A 396 -8.59 -24.73 -15.61
CA PRO A 396 -8.83 -26.04 -14.99
C PRO A 396 -8.43 -26.01 -13.51
N GLY A 397 -9.32 -26.53 -12.64
CA GLY A 397 -9.10 -26.46 -11.18
C GLY A 397 -7.85 -27.23 -10.71
N MET A 398 -7.53 -28.35 -11.36
CA MET A 398 -6.35 -29.16 -11.05
C MET A 398 -5.03 -28.41 -11.34
N ASP A 399 -4.99 -27.58 -12.37
CA ASP A 399 -3.80 -26.83 -12.75
C ASP A 399 -3.51 -25.67 -11.78
N LEU A 400 -4.52 -25.26 -10.98
CA LEU A 400 -4.35 -24.27 -9.91
C LEU A 400 -3.71 -24.85 -8.65
N MET A 401 -3.59 -26.17 -8.51
CA MET A 401 -3.07 -26.81 -7.29
C MET A 401 -1.67 -26.31 -6.90
N PRO A 402 -0.65 -26.24 -7.79
CA PRO A 402 0.68 -25.75 -7.40
C PRO A 402 0.68 -24.29 -6.91
N PRO A 403 0.10 -23.31 -7.62
CA PRO A 403 0.04 -21.94 -7.12
C PRO A 403 -0.84 -21.78 -5.87
N ALA A 404 -1.88 -22.61 -5.69
CA ALA A 404 -2.69 -22.61 -4.48
C ALA A 404 -1.91 -23.12 -3.26
N ILE A 405 -1.14 -24.19 -3.40
CA ILE A 405 -0.26 -24.69 -2.33
C ILE A 405 0.77 -23.63 -1.97
N ALA A 406 1.41 -22.99 -2.96
CA ALA A 406 2.35 -21.90 -2.71
C ALA A 406 1.71 -20.75 -1.90
N ALA A 407 0.48 -20.36 -2.24
CA ALA A 407 -0.27 -19.33 -1.53
C ALA A 407 -0.57 -19.73 -0.06
N VAL A 408 -0.94 -20.99 0.17
CA VAL A 408 -1.17 -21.52 1.54
C VAL A 408 0.13 -21.54 2.34
N VAL A 409 1.21 -22.05 1.74
CA VAL A 409 2.54 -22.09 2.41
C VAL A 409 3.04 -20.69 2.73
N LEU A 410 2.81 -19.71 1.84
CA LEU A 410 3.11 -18.29 2.10
C LEU A 410 2.35 -17.75 3.32
N ALA A 411 1.07 -18.05 3.45
CA ALA A 411 0.27 -17.61 4.59
C ALA A 411 0.78 -18.24 5.90
N VAL A 412 1.10 -19.54 5.88
CA VAL A 412 1.68 -20.26 7.01
C VAL A 412 3.06 -19.72 7.38
N ALA A 413 3.94 -19.50 6.39
CA ALA A 413 5.25 -18.92 6.61
C ALA A 413 5.18 -17.50 7.16
N GLY A 414 4.20 -16.68 6.73
CA GLY A 414 3.96 -15.35 7.28
C GLY A 414 3.57 -15.37 8.76
N TYR A 415 2.75 -16.34 9.17
CA TYR A 415 2.39 -16.54 10.56
C TYR A 415 3.63 -16.90 11.44
N PHE A 416 4.45 -17.85 10.99
CA PHE A 416 5.68 -18.20 11.70
C PHE A 416 6.72 -17.08 11.72
N SER A 417 6.80 -16.29 10.62
CA SER A 417 7.67 -15.10 10.58
C SER A 417 7.23 -14.04 11.61
N ALA A 418 5.93 -13.85 11.81
CA ALA A 418 5.40 -12.97 12.84
C ALA A 418 5.80 -13.43 14.26
N MET A 419 5.67 -14.73 14.53
CA MET A 419 6.10 -15.29 15.82
C MET A 419 7.60 -15.11 16.05
N HIS A 420 8.41 -15.32 15.01
CA HIS A 420 9.86 -15.11 15.09
C HIS A 420 10.25 -13.63 15.30
N ALA A 421 9.43 -12.71 14.78
CA ALA A 421 9.57 -11.27 15.03
C ALA A 421 9.07 -10.84 16.44
N GLY A 422 8.71 -11.77 17.31
CA GLY A 422 8.26 -11.50 18.70
C GLY A 422 6.83 -10.97 18.82
N VAL A 423 6.03 -11.10 17.78
CA VAL A 423 4.63 -10.65 17.78
C VAL A 423 3.70 -11.79 18.18
N VAL A 424 2.67 -11.48 18.99
CA VAL A 424 1.57 -12.41 19.26
C VAL A 424 0.54 -12.30 18.12
N PRO A 425 0.51 -13.27 17.16
CA PRO A 425 -0.23 -13.07 15.92
C PRO A 425 -1.75 -13.00 16.10
N MET A 426 -2.30 -13.55 17.21
CA MET A 426 -3.73 -13.82 17.32
C MET A 426 -4.60 -12.55 17.24
N GLN A 427 -4.22 -11.47 17.92
CA GLN A 427 -4.96 -10.21 17.89
C GLN A 427 -4.69 -9.43 16.61
N LEU A 428 -3.43 -9.35 16.21
CA LEU A 428 -3.00 -8.56 15.05
C LEU A 428 -3.54 -9.14 13.72
N PHE A 429 -3.65 -10.47 13.62
CA PHE A 429 -4.19 -11.15 12.44
C PHE A 429 -5.73 -11.26 12.42
N LEU A 430 -6.42 -10.80 13.45
CA LEU A 430 -7.90 -10.85 13.52
C LEU A 430 -8.58 -10.31 12.25
N PRO A 431 -8.16 -9.16 11.66
CA PRO A 431 -8.75 -8.67 10.41
C PRO A 431 -8.61 -9.65 9.25
N VAL A 432 -7.46 -10.33 9.14
CA VAL A 432 -7.16 -11.30 8.08
C VAL A 432 -7.98 -12.57 8.29
N TYR A 433 -8.07 -13.07 9.52
CA TYR A 433 -8.88 -14.27 9.84
C TYR A 433 -10.36 -14.04 9.59
N ALA A 434 -10.90 -12.90 10.05
CA ALA A 434 -12.31 -12.56 9.84
C ALA A 434 -12.63 -12.44 8.34
N ALA A 435 -11.75 -11.79 7.57
CA ALA A 435 -11.90 -11.67 6.12
C ALA A 435 -11.87 -13.04 5.44
N PHE A 436 -10.95 -13.92 5.84
CA PHE A 436 -10.82 -15.26 5.27
C PHE A 436 -12.05 -16.12 5.57
N VAL A 437 -12.54 -16.13 6.81
CA VAL A 437 -13.76 -16.86 7.19
C VAL A 437 -14.96 -16.34 6.39
N LEU A 438 -15.14 -15.03 6.30
CA LEU A 438 -16.24 -14.45 5.52
C LEU A 438 -16.11 -14.73 4.01
N TYR A 439 -14.87 -14.84 3.50
CA TYR A 439 -14.63 -15.24 2.11
C TYR A 439 -15.04 -16.69 1.84
N LEU A 440 -14.74 -17.61 2.76
CA LEU A 440 -15.22 -19.01 2.65
C LEU A 440 -16.74 -19.08 2.67
N LEU A 441 -17.39 -18.15 3.36
CA LEU A 441 -18.84 -18.04 3.47
C LEU A 441 -19.47 -17.15 2.37
N ASP A 442 -18.70 -16.72 1.36
CA ASP A 442 -19.17 -15.76 0.34
C ASP A 442 -20.28 -16.33 -0.58
N GLY A 443 -20.52 -17.64 -0.53
CA GLY A 443 -21.67 -18.28 -1.15
C GLY A 443 -23.02 -18.11 -0.43
N LEU A 444 -23.01 -17.62 0.82
CA LEU A 444 -24.21 -17.39 1.61
C LEU A 444 -24.98 -16.14 1.14
N PRO A 445 -26.28 -16.03 1.47
CA PRO A 445 -27.08 -14.84 1.17
C PRO A 445 -26.41 -13.56 1.73
N GLY A 446 -26.45 -12.49 0.94
CA GLY A 446 -25.74 -11.24 1.28
C GLY A 446 -26.12 -10.63 2.63
N ARG A 447 -27.40 -10.74 3.04
CA ARG A 447 -27.88 -10.27 4.36
C ARG A 447 -27.24 -11.02 5.52
N PHE A 448 -26.99 -12.31 5.36
CA PHE A 448 -26.34 -13.11 6.40
C PHE A 448 -24.85 -12.76 6.52
N LYS A 449 -24.16 -12.57 5.38
CA LYS A 449 -22.75 -12.11 5.36
C LYS A 449 -22.59 -10.75 6.02
N SER A 450 -23.48 -9.80 5.73
CA SER A 450 -23.41 -8.48 6.34
C SER A 450 -23.67 -8.51 7.85
N LEU A 451 -24.59 -9.37 8.33
CA LEU A 451 -24.80 -9.57 9.77
C LEU A 451 -23.56 -10.18 10.45
N LEU A 452 -22.94 -11.20 9.84
CA LEU A 452 -21.71 -11.79 10.37
C LEU A 452 -20.56 -10.77 10.42
N MET A 453 -20.41 -9.94 9.39
CA MET A 453 -19.43 -8.85 9.35
C MET A 453 -19.69 -7.85 10.50
N ILE A 454 -20.94 -7.38 10.68
CA ILE A 454 -21.32 -6.48 11.77
C ILE A 454 -21.04 -7.12 13.13
N ALA A 455 -21.40 -8.39 13.32
CA ALA A 455 -21.15 -9.12 14.55
C ALA A 455 -19.64 -9.24 14.86
N SER A 456 -18.82 -9.55 13.86
CA SER A 456 -17.36 -9.64 13.99
C SER A 456 -16.74 -8.30 14.39
N VAL A 457 -17.14 -7.21 13.72
CA VAL A 457 -16.64 -5.86 14.03
C VAL A 457 -17.16 -5.36 15.39
N ALA A 458 -18.40 -5.66 15.75
CA ALA A 458 -18.96 -5.31 17.05
C ALA A 458 -18.24 -6.04 18.19
N ALA A 459 -17.96 -7.34 18.03
CA ALA A 459 -17.20 -8.11 19.01
C ALA A 459 -15.77 -7.60 19.16
N GLY A 460 -15.08 -7.36 18.05
CA GLY A 460 -13.73 -6.76 18.04
C GLY A 460 -13.72 -5.35 18.65
N GLY A 461 -14.73 -4.54 18.33
CA GLY A 461 -14.87 -3.20 18.91
C GLY A 461 -15.11 -3.23 20.42
N ALA A 462 -15.97 -4.11 20.90
CA ALA A 462 -16.27 -4.25 22.32
C ALA A 462 -15.05 -4.68 23.15
N SER A 463 -14.23 -5.58 22.61
CA SER A 463 -13.00 -6.05 23.27
C SER A 463 -11.92 -4.97 23.38
N VAL A 464 -11.81 -4.09 22.37
CA VAL A 464 -10.76 -3.06 22.32
C VAL A 464 -11.18 -1.76 23.02
N ILE A 465 -12.41 -1.25 22.76
CA ILE A 465 -12.84 0.07 23.28
C ILE A 465 -12.84 0.12 24.81
N GLY A 466 -13.15 -1.02 25.47
CA GLY A 466 -13.16 -1.10 26.94
C GLY A 466 -11.81 -0.79 27.58
N GLU A 467 -10.72 -1.11 26.91
CA GLU A 467 -9.35 -0.91 27.39
C GLU A 467 -8.78 0.47 27.01
N LEU A 468 -9.37 1.16 26.03
CA LEU A 468 -8.88 2.45 25.54
C LEU A 468 -9.19 3.58 26.50
N GLN A 469 -8.27 4.53 26.62
CA GLN A 469 -8.39 5.73 27.45
C GLN A 469 -8.09 7.00 26.64
N GLY A 470 -8.52 8.14 27.15
CA GLY A 470 -8.19 9.45 26.61
C GLY A 470 -8.52 9.59 25.12
N VAL A 471 -7.58 10.12 24.36
CA VAL A 471 -7.70 10.38 22.91
C VAL A 471 -7.94 9.09 22.12
N ASN A 472 -7.27 7.98 22.49
CA ASN A 472 -7.39 6.69 21.81
C ASN A 472 -8.84 6.17 21.89
N ARG A 473 -9.54 6.35 23.03
CA ARG A 473 -10.94 5.95 23.18
C ARG A 473 -11.87 6.72 22.25
N ILE A 474 -11.61 8.01 22.03
CA ILE A 474 -12.39 8.84 21.10
C ILE A 474 -12.30 8.29 19.67
N PHE A 475 -11.09 8.04 19.21
CA PHE A 475 -10.88 7.43 17.86
C PHE A 475 -11.43 6.01 17.79
N GLY A 476 -11.28 5.20 18.85
CA GLY A 476 -11.86 3.87 18.92
C GLY A 476 -13.39 3.88 18.75
N ILE A 477 -14.09 4.82 19.40
CA ILE A 477 -15.55 4.99 19.26
C ILE A 477 -15.92 5.39 17.82
N ILE A 478 -15.17 6.31 17.20
CA ILE A 478 -15.44 6.73 15.81
C ILE A 478 -15.19 5.57 14.85
N MET A 479 -14.08 4.85 15.00
CA MET A 479 -13.68 3.78 14.08
C MET A 479 -14.57 2.54 14.21
N ALA A 480 -14.84 2.08 15.42
CA ALA A 480 -15.70 0.93 15.66
C ALA A 480 -17.19 1.31 15.59
N GLY A 481 -17.66 2.20 16.47
CA GLY A 481 -19.07 2.54 16.55
C GLY A 481 -19.55 3.31 15.32
N GLY A 482 -18.78 4.29 14.87
CA GLY A 482 -19.05 5.03 13.65
C GLY A 482 -18.96 4.17 12.41
N GLY A 483 -17.93 3.29 12.34
CA GLY A 483 -17.77 2.32 11.26
C GLY A 483 -18.95 1.38 11.13
N LEU A 484 -19.44 0.83 12.24
CA LEU A 484 -20.63 -0.03 12.28
C LEU A 484 -21.89 0.74 11.85
N LEU A 485 -22.09 1.95 12.36
CA LEU A 485 -23.25 2.77 12.03
C LEU A 485 -23.34 3.03 10.52
N VAL A 486 -22.22 3.39 9.88
CA VAL A 486 -22.20 3.63 8.42
C VAL A 486 -22.30 2.31 7.66
N ALA A 487 -21.70 1.22 8.16
CA ALA A 487 -21.76 -0.09 7.51
C ALA A 487 -23.19 -0.67 7.44
N ILE A 488 -24.10 -0.30 8.34
CA ILE A 488 -25.52 -0.66 8.26
C ILE A 488 -26.12 -0.21 6.90
N ALA A 489 -25.70 0.92 6.38
CA ALA A 489 -26.15 1.40 5.09
C ALA A 489 -25.85 0.45 3.93
N THR A 490 -24.81 -0.37 4.02
CA THR A 490 -24.41 -1.30 2.93
C THR A 490 -25.44 -2.40 2.68
N PHE A 491 -26.38 -2.62 3.60
CA PHE A 491 -27.43 -3.65 3.47
C PHE A 491 -28.37 -3.45 2.28
N TYR A 492 -28.49 -2.24 1.74
CA TYR A 492 -29.44 -1.97 0.65
C TYR A 492 -29.07 -2.70 -0.68
N ARG A 493 -27.80 -3.13 -0.83
CA ARG A 493 -27.27 -3.86 -2.01
C ARG A 493 -26.57 -5.17 -1.64
N SER A 494 -26.94 -5.79 -0.52
CA SER A 494 -26.23 -6.92 0.06
C SER A 494 -26.14 -8.17 -0.83
N ASP A 495 -27.05 -8.37 -1.76
CA ASP A 495 -27.16 -9.63 -2.53
C ASP A 495 -26.26 -9.70 -3.76
N THR A 496 -25.60 -8.61 -4.15
CA THR A 496 -24.94 -8.48 -5.45
C THR A 496 -23.41 -8.34 -5.42
N ARG A 497 -22.77 -8.28 -4.21
CA ARG A 497 -21.36 -7.93 -4.07
C ARG A 497 -20.52 -9.07 -3.52
N LYS A 498 -19.88 -9.83 -4.43
CA LYS A 498 -18.89 -10.85 -4.04
C LYS A 498 -17.61 -10.19 -3.54
N GLY A 499 -17.03 -10.71 -2.45
CA GLY A 499 -15.78 -10.22 -1.87
C GLY A 499 -15.89 -8.92 -1.06
N PHE A 500 -17.00 -8.18 -1.15
CA PHE A 500 -17.18 -6.90 -0.47
C PHE A 500 -17.13 -7.00 1.05
N TYR A 501 -17.91 -7.90 1.64
CA TYR A 501 -18.00 -8.05 3.10
C TYR A 501 -16.73 -8.59 3.77
N PRO A 502 -16.02 -9.57 3.18
CA PRO A 502 -14.70 -9.97 3.66
C PRO A 502 -13.71 -8.80 3.75
N LEU A 503 -13.63 -8.01 2.69
CA LEU A 503 -12.73 -6.85 2.64
C LEU A 503 -13.16 -5.73 3.60
N LEU A 504 -14.47 -5.50 3.73
CA LEU A 504 -15.01 -4.51 4.68
C LEU A 504 -14.75 -4.92 6.13
N ALA A 505 -14.85 -6.22 6.46
CA ALA A 505 -14.48 -6.73 7.77
C ALA A 505 -12.99 -6.51 8.08
N ALA A 506 -12.11 -6.84 7.12
CA ALA A 506 -10.68 -6.58 7.27
C ALA A 506 -10.39 -5.09 7.50
N LEU A 507 -11.02 -4.22 6.73
CA LEU A 507 -10.88 -2.77 6.86
C LEU A 507 -11.32 -2.25 8.23
N LEU A 508 -12.55 -2.59 8.64
CA LEU A 508 -13.11 -2.07 9.88
C LEU A 508 -12.39 -2.64 11.11
N LEU A 509 -12.02 -3.93 11.11
CA LEU A 509 -11.25 -4.52 12.21
C LEU A 509 -9.84 -3.95 12.32
N SER A 510 -9.17 -3.68 11.20
CA SER A 510 -7.85 -3.01 11.24
C SER A 510 -7.94 -1.60 11.82
N LEU A 511 -9.01 -0.86 11.50
CA LEU A 511 -9.29 0.46 12.09
C LEU A 511 -9.62 0.37 13.59
N VAL A 512 -10.35 -0.67 14.02
CA VAL A 512 -10.69 -0.90 15.43
C VAL A 512 -9.44 -1.18 16.27
N ILE A 513 -8.50 -1.94 15.75
CA ILE A 513 -7.25 -2.30 16.45
C ILE A 513 -6.32 -1.07 16.55
N LEU A 514 -6.28 -0.22 15.53
CA LEU A 514 -5.30 0.85 15.37
C LEU A 514 -5.18 1.79 16.60
N PRO A 515 -6.25 2.24 17.30
CA PRO A 515 -6.10 3.07 18.50
C PRO A 515 -5.57 2.33 19.73
N GLY A 516 -5.56 1.00 19.72
CA GLY A 516 -5.12 0.15 20.84
C GLY A 516 -3.68 -0.34 20.73
N VAL A 517 -3.01 -0.12 19.60
CA VAL A 517 -1.64 -0.60 19.37
C VAL A 517 -0.63 0.15 20.27
N ARG A 518 0.39 -0.57 20.72
CA ARG A 518 1.46 -0.04 21.57
C ARG A 518 2.78 0.11 20.85
N THR A 519 3.00 -0.71 19.83
CA THR A 519 4.27 -0.76 19.07
C THR A 519 4.11 -0.19 17.68
N SER A 520 5.20 0.35 17.14
CA SER A 520 5.30 0.83 15.76
C SER A 520 5.02 -0.27 14.73
N LEU A 521 5.39 -1.51 15.03
CA LEU A 521 5.14 -2.67 14.19
C LEU A 521 3.64 -3.02 14.10
N GLU A 522 2.94 -3.07 15.25
CA GLU A 522 1.48 -3.31 15.28
C GLU A 522 0.73 -2.18 14.56
N PHE A 523 1.16 -0.92 14.75
CA PHE A 523 0.62 0.22 14.05
C PHE A 523 0.76 0.05 12.53
N PHE A 524 1.97 -0.22 12.07
CA PHE A 524 2.27 -0.32 10.66
C PHE A 524 1.57 -1.51 9.99
N PHE A 525 1.50 -2.65 10.66
CA PHE A 525 0.74 -3.83 10.19
C PHE A 525 -0.75 -3.50 9.99
N SER A 526 -1.39 -2.91 11.01
CA SER A 526 -2.82 -2.53 10.94
C SER A 526 -3.06 -1.48 9.86
N TRP A 527 -2.15 -0.53 9.70
CA TRP A 527 -2.18 0.50 8.66
C TRP A 527 -2.14 -0.07 7.24
N GLU A 528 -1.28 -1.07 7.01
CA GLU A 528 -1.16 -1.71 5.70
C GLU A 528 -2.37 -2.61 5.38
N ILE A 529 -2.92 -3.34 6.34
CA ILE A 529 -4.16 -4.10 6.13
C ILE A 529 -5.32 -3.14 5.80
N MET A 530 -5.44 -2.00 6.50
CA MET A 530 -6.40 -0.95 6.17
C MET A 530 -6.19 -0.45 4.73
N THR A 531 -4.96 -0.19 4.34
CA THR A 531 -4.61 0.32 3.01
C THR A 531 -4.96 -0.68 1.91
N LEU A 532 -4.58 -1.95 2.07
CA LEU A 532 -4.86 -3.00 1.10
C LEU A 532 -6.37 -3.28 0.98
N SER A 533 -7.06 -3.39 2.10
CA SER A 533 -8.50 -3.64 2.11
C SER A 533 -9.29 -2.51 1.46
N SER A 534 -8.95 -1.26 1.77
CA SER A 534 -9.60 -0.09 1.14
C SER A 534 -9.27 0.03 -0.35
N TYR A 535 -8.04 -0.28 -0.78
CA TYR A 535 -7.68 -0.36 -2.20
C TYR A 535 -8.58 -1.35 -2.94
N LEU A 536 -8.69 -2.58 -2.43
CA LEU A 536 -9.51 -3.63 -3.04
C LEU A 536 -11.00 -3.25 -3.07
N LEU A 537 -11.52 -2.63 -2.01
CA LEU A 537 -12.89 -2.13 -1.98
C LEU A 537 -13.14 -1.00 -3.00
N ILE A 538 -12.17 -0.11 -3.20
CA ILE A 538 -12.28 0.93 -4.25
C ILE A 538 -12.34 0.27 -5.64
N THR A 539 -11.54 -0.78 -5.90
CA THR A 539 -11.54 -1.45 -7.23
C THR A 539 -12.87 -2.11 -7.61
N LEU A 540 -13.76 -2.35 -6.64
CA LEU A 540 -15.11 -2.87 -6.89
C LEU A 540 -16.05 -1.83 -7.50
N GLY A 541 -15.68 -0.55 -7.50
CA GLY A 541 -16.43 0.54 -8.13
C GLY A 541 -16.43 0.48 -9.66
N ARG A 542 -17.07 1.46 -10.31
CA ARG A 542 -17.35 1.41 -11.77
C ARG A 542 -16.08 1.48 -12.61
N ASP A 543 -15.43 2.64 -12.73
CA ASP A 543 -14.20 2.85 -13.49
C ASP A 543 -12.99 3.03 -12.54
N ALA A 544 -12.97 2.24 -11.47
CA ALA A 544 -12.16 2.49 -10.29
C ALA A 544 -10.71 1.97 -10.39
N VAL A 545 -10.34 1.17 -11.40
CA VAL A 545 -9.00 0.52 -11.47
C VAL A 545 -7.86 1.53 -11.43
N ARG A 546 -7.92 2.58 -12.26
CA ARG A 546 -6.89 3.63 -12.28
C ARG A 546 -6.91 4.51 -11.03
N PRO A 547 -8.07 5.04 -10.58
CA PRO A 547 -8.16 5.76 -9.31
C PRO A 547 -7.70 4.95 -8.10
N ALA A 548 -8.04 3.66 -8.03
CA ALA A 548 -7.60 2.76 -6.99
C ALA A 548 -6.07 2.58 -6.99
N LEU A 549 -5.46 2.42 -8.17
CA LEU A 549 -4.00 2.32 -8.28
C LEU A 549 -3.32 3.60 -7.79
N VAL A 550 -3.83 4.78 -8.17
CA VAL A 550 -3.31 6.06 -7.68
C VAL A 550 -3.46 6.15 -6.15
N TYR A 551 -4.64 5.78 -5.61
CA TYR A 551 -4.85 5.69 -4.16
C TYR A 551 -3.81 4.79 -3.49
N LEU A 552 -3.57 3.59 -4.03
CA LEU A 552 -2.62 2.65 -3.46
C LEU A 552 -1.18 3.20 -3.47
N LEU A 553 -0.74 3.79 -4.57
CA LEU A 553 0.62 4.33 -4.68
C LEU A 553 0.88 5.46 -3.69
N PHE A 554 -0.07 6.39 -3.54
CA PHE A 554 0.04 7.44 -2.52
C PHE A 554 -0.05 6.89 -1.11
N SER A 555 -0.88 5.88 -0.87
CA SER A 555 -0.99 5.22 0.44
C SER A 555 0.27 4.44 0.81
N LEU A 556 0.89 3.72 -0.13
CA LEU A 556 2.17 3.04 0.10
C LEU A 556 3.31 4.06 0.28
N GLY A 557 3.33 5.13 -0.50
CA GLY A 557 4.28 6.23 -0.28
C GLY A 557 4.13 6.84 1.12
N SER A 558 2.89 7.09 1.56
CA SER A 558 2.57 7.49 2.94
C SER A 558 3.14 6.50 3.97
N ALA A 559 2.87 5.20 3.78
CA ALA A 559 3.33 4.15 4.67
C ALA A 559 4.86 4.06 4.73
N PHE A 560 5.55 4.29 3.61
CA PHE A 560 7.01 4.26 3.58
C PHE A 560 7.64 5.43 4.34
N PHE A 561 7.03 6.62 4.33
CA PHE A 561 7.45 7.71 5.20
C PHE A 561 7.22 7.37 6.67
N ILE A 562 6.08 6.73 7.01
CA ILE A 562 5.77 6.27 8.36
C ILE A 562 6.80 5.21 8.80
N LEU A 563 7.11 4.24 7.94
CA LEU A 563 8.10 3.20 8.20
C LEU A 563 9.49 3.78 8.47
N ALA A 564 9.93 4.72 7.63
CA ALA A 564 11.21 5.41 7.82
C ALA A 564 11.26 6.18 9.15
N GLY A 565 10.17 6.89 9.50
CA GLY A 565 10.08 7.59 10.79
C GLY A 565 10.15 6.64 11.98
N PHE A 566 9.45 5.51 11.94
CA PHE A 566 9.50 4.51 13.00
C PHE A 566 10.88 3.82 13.09
N ALA A 567 11.53 3.57 11.96
CA ALA A 567 12.86 2.98 11.95
C ALA A 567 13.92 3.90 12.57
N ILE A 568 13.88 5.20 12.26
CA ILE A 568 14.77 6.18 12.89
C ILE A 568 14.45 6.31 14.39
N GLY A 569 13.16 6.27 14.77
CA GLY A 569 12.74 6.23 16.16
C GLY A 569 13.32 5.03 16.90
N TYR A 570 13.24 3.84 16.31
CA TYR A 570 13.86 2.63 16.86
C TYR A 570 15.38 2.75 16.98
N ALA A 571 16.04 3.23 15.94
CA ALA A 571 17.51 3.42 15.95
C ALA A 571 17.96 4.37 17.07
N SER A 572 17.18 5.42 17.34
CA SER A 572 17.52 6.42 18.37
C SER A 572 17.17 5.98 19.79
N THR A 573 16.14 5.13 19.97
CA THR A 573 15.63 4.76 21.32
C THR A 573 15.89 3.32 21.71
N GLY A 574 16.23 2.43 20.76
CA GLY A 574 16.35 1.00 20.96
C GLY A 574 15.01 0.28 21.21
N SER A 575 13.86 0.96 21.04
CA SER A 575 12.55 0.41 21.35
C SER A 575 11.54 0.60 20.21
N VAL A 576 10.72 -0.41 19.98
CA VAL A 576 9.58 -0.34 19.02
C VAL A 576 8.33 0.25 19.65
N GLU A 577 8.31 0.55 20.93
CA GLU A 577 7.16 1.15 21.61
C GLU A 577 6.92 2.58 21.12
N LEU A 578 5.66 2.92 20.82
CA LEU A 578 5.30 4.26 20.35
C LEU A 578 5.60 5.33 21.40
N ALA A 579 5.46 5.00 22.69
CA ALA A 579 5.73 5.91 23.78
C ALA A 579 7.22 6.28 23.91
N SER A 580 8.14 5.46 23.40
CA SER A 580 9.58 5.72 23.44
C SER A 580 10.03 6.80 22.46
N LEU A 581 9.23 7.12 21.44
CA LEU A 581 9.60 8.06 20.37
C LEU A 581 10.02 9.44 20.89
N GLY A 582 9.41 9.90 22.00
CA GLY A 582 9.77 11.18 22.64
C GLY A 582 11.20 11.22 23.20
N GLY A 583 11.81 10.06 23.45
CA GLY A 583 13.19 9.92 23.91
C GLY A 583 14.25 9.93 22.78
N ALA A 584 13.88 10.17 21.51
CA ALA A 584 14.79 10.11 20.39
C ALA A 584 15.76 11.30 20.26
N GLY A 585 15.78 12.24 21.20
CA GLY A 585 16.74 13.35 21.24
C GLY A 585 16.74 14.18 19.95
N ASP A 586 17.92 14.37 19.36
CA ASP A 586 18.11 15.21 18.14
C ASP A 586 17.37 14.66 16.90
N ALA A 587 16.95 13.40 16.91
CA ALA A 587 16.20 12.80 15.80
C ALA A 587 14.70 13.16 15.81
N VAL A 588 14.16 13.69 16.92
CA VAL A 588 12.72 14.03 17.07
C VAL A 588 12.18 14.88 15.91
N PRO A 589 12.83 15.96 15.44
CA PRO A 589 12.31 16.76 14.33
C PRO A 589 12.23 15.99 13.01
N LEU A 590 13.20 15.13 12.73
CA LEU A 590 13.21 14.30 11.53
C LEU A 590 12.09 13.25 11.60
N ILE A 591 11.92 12.58 12.74
CA ILE A 591 10.86 11.60 12.98
C ILE A 591 9.49 12.27 12.85
N PHE A 592 9.29 13.45 13.46
CA PHE A 592 8.07 14.24 13.33
C PHE A 592 7.76 14.57 11.87
N THR A 593 8.78 15.00 11.11
CA THR A 593 8.62 15.36 9.70
C THR A 593 8.21 14.16 8.86
N LEU A 594 8.89 13.02 9.02
CA LEU A 594 8.61 11.81 8.24
C LEU A 594 7.22 11.23 8.57
N LEU A 595 6.92 11.05 9.85
CA LEU A 595 5.62 10.55 10.29
C LEU A 595 4.50 11.52 9.92
N GLY A 596 4.70 12.83 10.18
CA GLY A 596 3.75 13.88 9.84
C GLY A 596 3.46 13.94 8.35
N LEU A 597 4.49 13.88 7.50
CA LEU A 597 4.34 13.84 6.04
C LEU A 597 3.57 12.58 5.60
N GLY A 598 3.89 11.42 6.17
CA GLY A 598 3.18 10.18 5.87
C GLY A 598 1.68 10.33 6.15
N PHE A 599 1.29 10.83 7.31
CA PHE A 599 -0.12 11.01 7.68
C PHE A 599 -0.80 12.12 6.87
N VAL A 600 -0.09 13.20 6.52
CA VAL A 600 -0.60 14.27 5.64
C VAL A 600 -0.88 13.74 4.23
N ILE A 601 -0.02 12.91 3.66
CA ILE A 601 -0.25 12.26 2.35
C ILE A 601 -1.56 11.44 2.40
N LYS A 602 -1.75 10.65 3.45
CA LYS A 602 -2.96 9.82 3.63
C LYS A 602 -4.21 10.65 3.90
N ALA A 603 -4.08 11.81 4.53
CA ALA A 603 -5.18 12.77 4.72
C ALA A 603 -5.56 13.52 3.43
N GLY A 604 -4.78 13.39 2.36
CA GLY A 604 -4.97 14.14 1.13
C GLY A 604 -4.51 15.59 1.24
N GLY A 605 -3.40 15.84 1.95
CA GLY A 605 -2.81 17.17 2.13
C GLY A 605 -2.44 17.84 0.81
N PHE A 606 -2.30 19.16 0.84
CA PHE A 606 -1.96 19.97 -0.31
C PHE A 606 -0.71 19.44 -1.05
N GLY A 607 -0.79 19.30 -2.36
CA GLY A 607 0.25 18.70 -3.20
C GLY A 607 0.13 17.18 -3.38
N PHE A 608 -0.41 16.45 -2.39
CA PHE A 608 -0.55 14.99 -2.40
C PHE A 608 -2.00 14.49 -2.54
N HIS A 609 -2.94 15.40 -2.69
CA HIS A 609 -4.40 15.12 -2.69
C HIS A 609 -4.94 14.45 -3.95
N ILE A 610 -4.14 14.26 -4.99
CA ILE A 610 -4.64 13.85 -6.32
C ILE A 610 -5.35 12.49 -6.33
N TRP A 611 -5.04 11.63 -5.37
CA TRP A 611 -5.67 10.32 -5.21
C TRP A 611 -7.11 10.40 -4.68
N LEU A 612 -7.39 11.40 -3.81
CA LEU A 612 -8.60 11.44 -3.01
C LEU A 612 -9.87 11.67 -3.84
N PRO A 613 -9.94 12.69 -4.76
CA PRO A 613 -11.14 12.90 -5.55
C PRO A 613 -11.49 11.71 -6.45
N GLY A 614 -10.50 11.11 -7.09
CA GLY A 614 -10.69 9.94 -7.95
C GLY A 614 -11.18 8.72 -7.17
N ALA A 615 -10.52 8.38 -6.07
CA ALA A 615 -10.91 7.25 -5.23
C ALA A 615 -12.33 7.38 -4.66
N TYR A 616 -12.71 8.59 -4.20
CA TYR A 616 -14.05 8.83 -3.63
C TYR A 616 -15.15 8.86 -4.69
N THR A 617 -14.86 9.36 -5.90
CA THR A 617 -15.85 9.43 -6.97
C THR A 617 -16.17 8.05 -7.53
N GLU A 618 -15.16 7.23 -7.76
CA GLU A 618 -15.30 5.94 -8.45
C GLU A 618 -15.61 4.76 -7.53
N ALA A 619 -15.31 4.86 -6.22
CA ALA A 619 -15.72 3.85 -5.26
C ALA A 619 -17.25 3.69 -5.20
N ASP A 620 -17.75 2.53 -4.76
CA ASP A 620 -19.18 2.32 -4.53
C ASP A 620 -19.74 3.42 -3.62
N ASP A 621 -20.96 3.86 -3.89
CA ASP A 621 -21.54 5.08 -3.30
C ASP A 621 -21.65 5.00 -1.77
N ASP A 622 -22.05 3.85 -1.23
CA ASP A 622 -22.13 3.61 0.22
C ASP A 622 -20.75 3.43 0.86
N PHE A 623 -19.81 2.80 0.14
CA PHE A 623 -18.44 2.65 0.61
C PHE A 623 -17.70 3.99 0.71
N THR A 624 -18.02 4.93 -0.16
CA THR A 624 -17.45 6.29 -0.11
C THR A 624 -17.75 6.98 1.23
N ALA A 625 -18.93 6.71 1.82
CA ALA A 625 -19.26 7.21 3.15
C ALA A 625 -18.30 6.68 4.22
N ILE A 626 -17.92 5.40 4.16
CA ILE A 626 -16.92 4.80 5.07
C ILE A 626 -15.54 5.40 4.85
N LEU A 627 -15.11 5.59 3.59
CA LEU A 627 -13.83 6.22 3.27
C LEU A 627 -13.70 7.62 3.87
N SER A 628 -14.72 8.45 3.71
CA SER A 628 -14.70 9.83 4.18
C SER A 628 -14.96 9.97 5.67
N ALA A 629 -15.99 9.28 6.18
CA ALA A 629 -16.40 9.45 7.57
C ALA A 629 -15.50 8.70 8.56
N VAL A 630 -14.94 7.54 8.18
CA VAL A 630 -14.22 6.66 9.11
C VAL A 630 -12.74 6.51 8.76
N VAL A 631 -12.41 6.04 7.55
CA VAL A 631 -11.00 5.73 7.15
C VAL A 631 -10.10 6.96 7.23
N SER A 632 -10.60 8.13 6.83
CA SER A 632 -9.84 9.39 6.92
C SER A 632 -9.41 9.76 8.34
N LYS A 633 -10.04 9.21 9.39
CA LYS A 633 -9.67 9.48 10.78
C LYS A 633 -8.42 8.75 11.23
N ALA A 634 -8.05 7.68 10.54
CA ALA A 634 -6.78 7.00 10.80
C ALA A 634 -5.57 7.94 10.61
N SER A 635 -5.59 8.78 9.57
CA SER A 635 -4.51 9.76 9.33
C SER A 635 -4.48 10.86 10.40
N ILE A 636 -5.66 11.31 10.87
CA ILE A 636 -5.75 12.29 11.96
C ILE A 636 -5.31 11.67 13.29
N PHE A 637 -5.70 10.43 13.55
CA PHE A 637 -5.21 9.69 14.71
C PHE A 637 -3.68 9.61 14.73
N GLY A 638 -3.07 9.24 13.58
CA GLY A 638 -1.61 9.22 13.44
C GLY A 638 -0.96 10.58 13.70
N LEU A 639 -1.52 11.68 13.19
CA LEU A 639 -1.01 13.02 13.44
C LEU A 639 -1.10 13.42 14.92
N VAL A 640 -2.24 13.12 15.58
CA VAL A 640 -2.40 13.38 17.02
C VAL A 640 -1.44 12.54 17.84
N MET A 641 -1.25 11.27 17.48
CA MET A 641 -0.28 10.37 18.13
C MET A 641 1.15 10.92 18.02
N VAL A 642 1.57 11.33 16.82
CA VAL A 642 2.90 11.94 16.58
C VAL A 642 3.07 13.19 17.44
N ALA A 643 2.08 14.06 17.44
CA ALA A 643 2.10 15.28 18.23
C ALA A 643 2.12 14.99 19.75
N ALA A 644 1.41 13.95 20.20
CA ALA A 644 1.35 13.54 21.60
C ALA A 644 2.66 12.96 22.13
N TYR A 645 3.33 12.11 21.33
CA TYR A 645 4.55 11.43 21.78
C TYR A 645 5.82 12.27 21.55
N LEU A 646 5.88 13.04 20.46
CA LEU A 646 7.10 13.76 20.09
C LEU A 646 7.22 15.15 20.70
N GLY A 647 6.12 15.80 21.05
CA GLY A 647 6.05 17.07 21.77
C GLY A 647 7.05 18.11 21.24
N VAL A 648 6.82 18.67 20.05
CA VAL A 648 7.85 19.43 19.31
C VAL A 648 8.29 20.68 20.05
N GLN A 649 9.48 20.63 20.62
CA GLN A 649 10.33 21.77 20.90
C GLN A 649 11.44 21.76 19.83
N ALA A 650 11.27 22.52 18.76
CA ALA A 650 12.26 22.54 17.69
C ALA A 650 13.10 23.83 17.77
N ASP A 651 14.35 23.65 18.06
CA ASP A 651 15.41 24.67 17.92
C ASP A 651 15.99 24.75 16.50
N ILE A 652 15.24 24.29 15.53
CA ILE A 652 15.62 24.33 14.10
C ILE A 652 14.89 25.51 13.49
N GLY A 653 15.55 26.56 13.07
CA GLY A 653 15.02 27.83 12.55
C GLY A 653 13.70 27.86 11.75
N LEU A 654 13.07 26.72 11.49
CA LEU A 654 11.71 26.49 10.98
C LEU A 654 10.98 25.57 11.95
N ASP A 655 9.94 26.05 12.61
CA ASP A 655 9.06 25.23 13.45
C ASP A 655 8.25 24.23 12.58
N PRO A 656 8.49 22.90 12.67
CA PRO A 656 7.78 21.90 11.89
C PRO A 656 6.25 21.93 12.12
N ALA A 657 5.81 22.30 13.30
CA ALA A 657 4.39 22.45 13.63
C ALA A 657 3.77 23.62 12.85
N TYR A 658 4.49 24.76 12.75
CA TYR A 658 4.03 25.89 11.95
C TYR A 658 3.91 25.54 10.47
N VAL A 659 4.90 24.79 9.91
CA VAL A 659 4.85 24.26 8.53
C VAL A 659 3.64 23.34 8.34
N LEU A 660 3.37 22.46 9.31
CA LEU A 660 2.18 21.59 9.28
C LEU A 660 0.88 22.42 9.31
N GLY A 661 0.85 23.50 10.09
CA GLY A 661 -0.25 24.47 10.13
C GLY A 661 -0.53 25.08 8.76
N TRP A 662 0.52 25.52 8.05
CA TRP A 662 0.43 26.04 6.67
C TRP A 662 -0.08 24.98 5.69
N ILE A 663 0.44 23.75 5.76
CA ILE A 663 -0.03 22.65 4.91
C ILE A 663 -1.54 22.42 5.17
N GLY A 664 -1.97 22.43 6.44
CA GLY A 664 -3.38 22.32 6.81
C GLY A 664 -4.23 23.44 6.19
N MET A 665 -3.82 24.69 6.28
CA MET A 665 -4.59 25.81 5.76
C MET A 665 -4.58 25.89 4.22
N LEU A 666 -3.48 25.57 3.58
CA LEU A 666 -3.44 25.42 2.12
C LEU A 666 -4.35 24.27 1.65
N THR A 667 -4.38 23.16 2.40
CA THR A 667 -5.28 22.03 2.13
C THR A 667 -6.75 22.47 2.25
N ALA A 668 -7.09 23.23 3.30
CA ALA A 668 -8.44 23.73 3.51
C ALA A 668 -8.88 24.68 2.38
N THR A 669 -8.05 25.62 2.03
CA THR A 669 -8.35 26.63 1.02
C THR A 669 -8.45 26.04 -0.37
N PHE A 670 -7.44 25.23 -0.75
CA PHE A 670 -7.43 24.61 -2.07
C PHE A 670 -8.59 23.63 -2.24
N GLY A 671 -8.87 22.80 -1.21
CA GLY A 671 -10.02 21.92 -1.21
C GLY A 671 -11.34 22.66 -1.38
N ALA A 672 -11.52 23.80 -0.69
CA ALA A 672 -12.71 24.65 -0.82
C ALA A 672 -12.83 25.24 -2.22
N LEU A 673 -11.75 25.83 -2.77
CA LEU A 673 -11.76 26.45 -4.10
C LEU A 673 -12.04 25.40 -5.21
N MET A 674 -11.41 24.22 -5.12
CA MET A 674 -11.64 23.14 -6.09
C MET A 674 -13.08 22.62 -6.04
N ALA A 675 -13.70 22.56 -4.86
CA ALA A 675 -15.07 22.10 -4.68
C ALA A 675 -16.08 23.01 -5.40
N VAL A 676 -15.83 24.34 -5.47
CA VAL A 676 -16.71 25.30 -6.14
C VAL A 676 -16.97 24.94 -7.61
N PHE A 677 -15.97 24.45 -8.32
CA PHE A 677 -16.06 24.19 -9.76
C PHE A 677 -16.47 22.76 -10.13
N GLN A 678 -16.77 21.89 -9.16
CA GLN A 678 -17.18 20.52 -9.46
C GLN A 678 -18.64 20.41 -9.84
N GLU A 679 -18.93 19.70 -10.92
CA GLU A 679 -20.28 19.38 -11.40
C GLU A 679 -20.78 18.01 -10.88
N ASP A 680 -19.85 17.16 -10.46
CA ASP A 680 -20.11 15.85 -9.87
C ASP A 680 -20.31 15.96 -8.36
N LEU A 681 -21.42 15.44 -7.84
CA LEU A 681 -21.78 15.50 -6.43
C LEU A 681 -20.75 14.82 -5.53
N LYS A 682 -20.31 13.62 -5.89
CA LYS A 682 -19.31 12.88 -5.08
C LYS A 682 -17.95 13.57 -5.10
N ARG A 683 -17.55 14.10 -6.28
CA ARG A 683 -16.29 14.80 -6.43
C ARG A 683 -16.27 16.13 -5.68
N LEU A 684 -17.36 16.85 -5.68
CA LEU A 684 -17.54 18.05 -4.85
C LEU A 684 -17.38 17.69 -3.36
N LEU A 685 -18.08 16.65 -2.90
CA LEU A 685 -17.99 16.18 -1.52
C LEU A 685 -16.59 15.68 -1.15
N ALA A 686 -15.84 15.10 -2.08
CA ALA A 686 -14.47 14.66 -1.90
C ALA A 686 -13.52 15.85 -1.64
N TYR A 687 -13.55 16.88 -2.49
CA TYR A 687 -12.77 18.09 -2.26
C TYR A 687 -13.18 18.83 -0.98
N SER A 688 -14.47 18.83 -0.64
CA SER A 688 -14.93 19.40 0.62
C SER A 688 -14.46 18.57 1.84
N SER A 689 -14.27 17.25 1.73
CA SER A 689 -13.64 16.44 2.79
C SER A 689 -12.19 16.81 3.00
N MET A 690 -11.43 16.96 1.91
CA MET A 690 -10.05 17.45 1.92
C MET A 690 -9.97 18.81 2.64
N GLY A 691 -10.86 19.75 2.30
CA GLY A 691 -10.91 21.06 2.94
C GLY A 691 -11.13 21.00 4.45
N GLN A 692 -12.05 20.15 4.90
CA GLN A 692 -12.33 20.01 6.35
C GLN A 692 -11.17 19.32 7.10
N LEU A 693 -10.52 18.33 6.49
CA LEU A 693 -9.33 17.71 7.07
C LEU A 693 -8.19 18.73 7.23
N GLY A 694 -8.09 19.71 6.33
CA GLY A 694 -7.13 20.80 6.46
C GLY A 694 -7.28 21.62 7.75
N TYR A 695 -8.52 21.93 8.18
CA TYR A 695 -8.75 22.58 9.46
C TYR A 695 -8.32 21.74 10.66
N ILE A 696 -8.60 20.42 10.58
CA ILE A 696 -8.22 19.48 11.64
C ILE A 696 -6.70 19.39 11.76
N ILE A 697 -5.99 19.26 10.62
CA ILE A 697 -4.53 19.25 10.58
C ILE A 697 -3.95 20.53 11.22
N ALA A 698 -4.47 21.69 10.87
CA ALA A 698 -4.02 22.95 11.45
C ALA A 698 -4.31 23.05 12.96
N GLY A 699 -5.44 22.50 13.41
CA GLY A 699 -5.78 22.43 14.83
C GLY A 699 -4.80 21.56 15.62
N VAL A 700 -4.39 20.40 15.07
CA VAL A 700 -3.35 19.55 15.66
C VAL A 700 -2.01 20.27 15.68
N ALA A 701 -1.66 20.96 14.60
CA ALA A 701 -0.40 21.68 14.44
C ALA A 701 -0.21 22.85 15.42
N LEU A 702 -1.30 23.38 15.99
CA LEU A 702 -1.22 24.45 17.00
C LEU A 702 -0.47 24.05 18.28
N MET A 703 -0.35 22.77 18.58
CA MET A 703 0.31 22.23 19.77
C MET A 703 -0.13 22.96 21.06
N SER A 704 -1.43 23.26 21.15
CA SER A 704 -2.07 23.92 22.28
C SER A 704 -3.31 23.16 22.72
N HIS A 705 -3.66 23.26 24.00
CA HIS A 705 -4.84 22.57 24.53
C HIS A 705 -6.11 22.93 23.73
N LEU A 706 -6.34 24.23 23.53
CA LEU A 706 -7.51 24.71 22.80
C LEU A 706 -7.49 24.26 21.33
N GLY A 707 -6.31 24.27 20.69
CA GLY A 707 -6.13 23.79 19.30
C GLY A 707 -6.45 22.30 19.14
N TRP A 708 -6.01 21.46 20.08
CA TRP A 708 -6.28 20.03 20.04
C TRP A 708 -7.74 19.70 20.37
N VAL A 709 -8.34 20.39 21.35
CA VAL A 709 -9.77 20.25 21.63
C VAL A 709 -10.59 20.65 20.40
N ALA A 710 -10.23 21.74 19.72
CA ALA A 710 -10.86 22.16 18.48
C ALA A 710 -10.70 21.10 17.36
N ALA A 711 -9.49 20.55 17.17
CA ALA A 711 -9.20 19.53 16.16
C ALA A 711 -10.02 18.25 16.40
N LEU A 712 -10.08 17.76 17.63
CA LEU A 712 -10.85 16.56 18.00
C LEU A 712 -12.35 16.80 17.88
N TYR A 713 -12.85 17.97 18.30
CA TYR A 713 -14.24 18.36 18.14
C TYR A 713 -14.63 18.44 16.66
N LEU A 714 -13.79 19.05 15.82
CA LEU A 714 -13.96 19.07 14.38
C LEU A 714 -13.87 17.65 13.76
N THR A 715 -13.07 16.76 14.32
CA THR A 715 -12.96 15.36 13.86
C THR A 715 -14.26 14.61 14.06
N VAL A 716 -14.88 14.73 15.23
CA VAL A 716 -16.21 14.13 15.51
C VAL A 716 -17.27 14.74 14.60
N ASN A 717 -17.30 16.06 14.48
CA ASN A 717 -18.25 16.73 13.58
C ASN A 717 -18.05 16.32 12.12
N HIS A 718 -16.80 16.21 11.66
CA HIS A 718 -16.50 15.74 10.30
C HIS A 718 -17.00 14.31 10.05
N PHE A 719 -16.89 13.42 11.03
CA PHE A 719 -17.50 12.09 10.95
C PHE A 719 -19.01 12.19 10.72
N LEU A 720 -19.71 12.99 11.52
CA LEU A 720 -21.17 13.10 11.48
C LEU A 720 -21.68 13.69 10.17
N TYR A 721 -21.26 14.92 9.80
CA TYR A 721 -21.81 15.55 8.61
C TYR A 721 -21.33 14.91 7.30
N LYS A 722 -20.11 14.35 7.24
CA LYS A 722 -19.66 13.63 6.04
C LYS A 722 -20.34 12.28 5.87
N GLY A 723 -20.57 11.57 6.96
CA GLY A 723 -21.40 10.38 6.96
C GLY A 723 -22.77 10.64 6.36
N ILE A 724 -23.46 11.69 6.84
CA ILE A 724 -24.77 12.09 6.31
C ILE A 724 -24.67 12.45 4.82
N LEU A 725 -23.74 13.34 4.43
CA LEU A 725 -23.64 13.85 3.06
C LEU A 725 -23.35 12.76 2.03
N PHE A 726 -22.43 11.83 2.32
CA PHE A 726 -22.11 10.75 1.40
C PHE A 726 -23.21 9.66 1.36
N LEU A 727 -23.84 9.34 2.48
CA LEU A 727 -24.99 8.43 2.48
C LEU A 727 -26.21 9.03 1.76
N ALA A 728 -26.43 10.33 1.90
CA ALA A 728 -27.44 11.04 1.16
C ALA A 728 -27.14 11.04 -0.35
N ALA A 729 -25.87 11.32 -0.72
CA ALA A 729 -25.43 11.22 -2.12
C ALA A 729 -25.65 9.80 -2.66
N ALA A 730 -25.33 8.74 -1.90
CA ALA A 730 -25.62 7.36 -2.29
C ALA A 730 -27.12 7.13 -2.53
N GLY A 731 -27.99 7.63 -1.66
CA GLY A 731 -29.45 7.56 -1.81
C GLY A 731 -29.96 8.30 -3.04
N ILE A 732 -29.45 9.51 -3.30
CA ILE A 732 -29.77 10.32 -4.45
C ILE A 732 -29.36 9.63 -5.74
N ILE A 733 -28.11 9.17 -5.83
CA ILE A 733 -27.57 8.47 -7.00
C ILE A 733 -28.32 7.15 -7.24
N TYR A 734 -28.65 6.41 -6.18
CA TYR A 734 -29.44 5.20 -6.30
C TYR A 734 -30.81 5.43 -6.94
N ARG A 735 -31.46 6.57 -6.64
CA ARG A 735 -32.78 6.92 -7.18
C ARG A 735 -32.72 7.58 -8.55
N THR A 736 -31.75 8.46 -8.78
CA THR A 736 -31.65 9.25 -10.02
C THR A 736 -30.82 8.57 -11.12
N GLY A 737 -29.97 7.60 -10.76
CA GLY A 737 -29.05 6.93 -11.69
C GLY A 737 -27.90 7.80 -12.16
N THR A 738 -27.74 9.03 -11.66
CA THR A 738 -26.67 9.97 -12.07
C THR A 738 -26.01 10.61 -10.86
N HIS A 739 -24.73 10.95 -11.01
CA HIS A 739 -23.96 11.71 -10.01
C HIS A 739 -23.76 13.19 -10.43
N LEU A 740 -24.20 13.57 -11.64
CA LEU A 740 -24.07 14.93 -12.17
C LEU A 740 -25.21 15.82 -11.67
N MET A 741 -24.87 16.84 -10.88
CA MET A 741 -25.86 17.71 -10.22
C MET A 741 -26.79 18.44 -11.21
N TYR A 742 -26.27 18.88 -12.36
CA TYR A 742 -27.08 19.54 -13.38
C TYR A 742 -28.06 18.60 -14.10
N ARG A 743 -27.97 17.28 -13.91
CA ARG A 743 -28.97 16.31 -14.38
C ARG A 743 -30.04 16.03 -13.34
N MET A 744 -29.94 16.61 -12.14
CA MET A 744 -30.92 16.52 -11.07
C MET A 744 -31.74 17.82 -10.98
N GLY A 745 -32.72 17.88 -10.08
CA GLY A 745 -33.48 19.09 -9.76
C GLY A 745 -34.82 18.80 -9.12
N GLY A 746 -35.28 19.66 -8.20
CA GLY A 746 -36.59 19.62 -7.57
C GLY A 746 -36.84 18.41 -6.67
N LEU A 747 -35.80 17.72 -6.21
CA LEU A 747 -35.91 16.48 -5.45
C LEU A 747 -36.50 16.67 -4.03
N ILE A 748 -36.64 17.90 -3.53
CA ILE A 748 -37.21 18.19 -2.20
C ILE A 748 -38.60 17.56 -2.04
N ARG A 749 -39.42 17.49 -3.09
CA ARG A 749 -40.77 16.91 -3.06
C ARG A 749 -40.75 15.38 -2.98
N ASN A 750 -39.74 14.77 -3.53
CA ASN A 750 -39.62 13.31 -3.63
C ASN A 750 -38.76 12.72 -2.52
N MET A 751 -37.80 13.51 -1.98
CA MET A 751 -36.84 13.08 -0.98
C MET A 751 -36.72 14.12 0.17
N PRO A 752 -37.82 14.38 0.89
CA PRO A 752 -37.84 15.44 1.92
C PRO A 752 -36.96 15.09 3.13
N LEU A 753 -36.86 13.81 3.54
CA LEU A 753 -36.01 13.41 4.66
C LEU A 753 -34.53 13.55 4.31
N THR A 754 -34.16 13.11 3.11
CA THR A 754 -32.81 13.31 2.60
C THR A 754 -32.46 14.79 2.49
N PHE A 755 -33.42 15.65 2.04
CA PHE A 755 -33.21 17.09 1.99
C PHE A 755 -32.91 17.70 3.37
N VAL A 756 -33.68 17.36 4.38
CA VAL A 756 -33.46 17.87 5.76
C VAL A 756 -32.11 17.42 6.29
N ALA A 757 -31.77 16.15 6.10
CA ALA A 757 -30.48 15.61 6.53
C ALA A 757 -29.30 16.33 5.86
N VAL A 758 -29.37 16.55 4.53
CA VAL A 758 -28.33 17.25 3.76
C VAL A 758 -28.25 18.72 4.17
N MET A 759 -29.40 19.42 4.33
CA MET A 759 -29.42 20.81 4.74
C MET A 759 -28.76 21.02 6.10
N MET A 760 -29.11 20.21 7.08
CA MET A 760 -28.52 20.29 8.44
C MET A 760 -27.03 19.93 8.43
N ALA A 761 -26.63 18.91 7.67
CA ALA A 761 -25.22 18.56 7.52
C ALA A 761 -24.39 19.67 6.84
N ILE A 762 -24.95 20.36 5.85
CA ILE A 762 -24.33 21.52 5.18
C ILE A 762 -24.15 22.69 6.16
N ILE A 763 -25.17 23.03 6.93
CA ILE A 763 -25.10 24.10 7.94
C ILE A 763 -24.03 23.77 8.97
N ALA A 764 -24.03 22.54 9.49
CA ALA A 764 -23.01 22.07 10.44
C ALA A 764 -21.59 22.17 9.82
N MET A 765 -21.39 21.70 8.60
CA MET A 765 -20.09 21.71 7.95
C MET A 765 -19.60 23.12 7.62
N SER A 766 -20.50 24.03 7.20
CA SER A 766 -20.15 25.42 6.89
C SER A 766 -19.69 26.21 8.11
N GLY A 767 -20.02 25.73 9.33
CA GLY A 767 -19.70 26.41 10.57
C GLY A 767 -20.58 27.65 10.80
N VAL A 768 -21.83 27.55 10.40
CA VAL A 768 -22.86 28.58 10.62
C VAL A 768 -23.64 28.22 11.89
N PRO A 769 -23.86 29.19 12.81
CA PRO A 769 -24.74 28.95 13.96
C PRO A 769 -26.14 28.51 13.47
N PRO A 770 -26.84 27.66 14.22
CA PRO A 770 -26.59 27.22 15.60
C PRO A 770 -25.88 25.87 15.71
N LEU A 771 -25.43 25.23 14.58
CA LEU A 771 -24.99 23.86 14.62
C LEU A 771 -23.54 23.70 15.11
N SER A 772 -23.22 22.50 15.56
CA SER A 772 -21.97 22.15 16.26
C SER A 772 -20.67 22.49 15.52
N GLY A 773 -20.67 22.49 14.20
CA GLY A 773 -19.51 22.88 13.43
C GLY A 773 -19.04 24.31 13.61
N PHE A 774 -19.96 25.23 13.97
CA PHE A 774 -19.60 26.60 14.37
C PHE A 774 -18.65 26.62 15.57
N GLY A 775 -19.02 25.87 16.62
CA GLY A 775 -18.19 25.82 17.83
C GLY A 775 -16.79 25.31 17.59
N GLY A 776 -16.64 24.29 16.74
CA GLY A 776 -15.33 23.75 16.38
C GLY A 776 -14.45 24.77 15.64
N LYS A 777 -15.02 25.52 14.69
CA LYS A 777 -14.30 26.60 13.99
C LYS A 777 -14.00 27.78 14.89
N TRP A 778 -14.96 28.15 15.77
CA TRP A 778 -14.76 29.22 16.74
C TRP A 778 -13.59 28.91 17.69
N LEU A 779 -13.53 27.69 18.23
CA LEU A 779 -12.38 27.22 19.03
C LEU A 779 -11.07 27.28 18.27
N LEU A 780 -11.06 26.82 17.00
CA LEU A 780 -9.88 26.83 16.14
C LEU A 780 -9.39 28.27 15.91
N PHE A 781 -10.29 29.21 15.60
CA PHE A 781 -9.91 30.62 15.40
C PHE A 781 -9.34 31.24 16.66
N ASN A 782 -9.96 30.99 17.84
CA ASN A 782 -9.41 31.41 19.10
C ASN A 782 -7.99 30.87 19.32
N ALA A 783 -7.81 29.58 19.13
CA ALA A 783 -6.49 28.95 19.29
C ALA A 783 -5.41 29.48 18.33
N MET A 784 -5.79 29.83 17.09
CA MET A 784 -4.88 30.47 16.13
C MET A 784 -4.51 31.88 16.54
N MET A 785 -5.48 32.65 17.06
CA MET A 785 -5.25 34.01 17.56
C MET A 785 -4.37 34.01 18.81
N ASP A 786 -4.58 33.09 19.73
CA ASP A 786 -3.78 32.88 20.94
C ASP A 786 -2.31 32.56 20.61
N LYS A 787 -2.11 31.76 19.57
CA LYS A 787 -0.77 31.38 19.07
C LYS A 787 -0.08 32.47 18.25
N GLY A 788 -0.80 33.56 17.89
CA GLY A 788 -0.31 34.62 17.00
C GLY A 788 -0.28 34.24 15.52
N TRP A 789 -1.00 33.19 15.13
CA TRP A 789 -1.06 32.70 13.74
C TRP A 789 -2.13 33.45 12.91
N TYR A 790 -2.04 34.77 12.88
CA TYR A 790 -3.06 35.65 12.27
C TYR A 790 -3.31 35.39 10.79
N TRP A 791 -2.25 35.13 10.02
CA TRP A 791 -2.40 34.81 8.59
C TRP A 791 -3.13 33.51 8.36
N LEU A 792 -2.85 32.48 9.17
CA LEU A 792 -3.54 31.20 9.08
C LEU A 792 -5.02 31.37 9.49
N ALA A 793 -5.31 32.17 10.50
CA ALA A 793 -6.68 32.49 10.91
C ALA A 793 -7.45 33.22 9.79
N ALA A 794 -6.83 34.19 9.10
CA ALA A 794 -7.45 34.89 7.97
C ALA A 794 -7.75 33.94 6.80
N ILE A 795 -6.82 33.06 6.46
CA ILE A 795 -6.98 32.04 5.42
C ILE A 795 -8.07 31.04 5.80
N ALA A 796 -8.12 30.62 7.06
CA ALA A 796 -9.15 29.73 7.58
C ALA A 796 -10.55 30.36 7.48
N PHE A 797 -10.69 31.63 7.81
CA PHE A 797 -11.94 32.36 7.67
C PHE A 797 -12.39 32.47 6.21
N PHE A 798 -11.47 32.86 5.30
CA PHE A 798 -11.71 32.89 3.86
C PHE A 798 -12.18 31.54 3.32
N SER A 799 -11.47 30.47 3.65
CA SER A 799 -11.81 29.12 3.22
C SER A 799 -13.20 28.68 3.74
N SER A 800 -13.56 29.12 4.96
CA SER A 800 -14.88 28.84 5.54
C SER A 800 -16.00 29.53 4.78
N ALA A 801 -15.80 30.77 4.36
CA ALA A 801 -16.76 31.50 3.53
C ALA A 801 -16.96 30.84 2.17
N VAL A 802 -15.85 30.38 1.52
CA VAL A 802 -15.93 29.64 0.26
C VAL A 802 -16.66 28.30 0.43
N ALA A 803 -16.51 27.64 1.57
CA ALA A 803 -17.20 26.39 1.86
C ALA A 803 -18.73 26.54 1.83
N PHE A 804 -19.26 27.66 2.30
CA PHE A 804 -20.69 27.95 2.24
C PHE A 804 -21.21 28.02 0.79
N LEU A 805 -20.44 28.62 -0.11
CA LEU A 805 -20.85 28.81 -1.52
C LEU A 805 -21.09 27.46 -2.23
N TYR A 806 -20.12 26.55 -2.17
CA TYR A 806 -20.28 25.30 -2.90
C TYR A 806 -21.27 24.33 -2.23
N MET A 807 -21.46 24.43 -0.94
CA MET A 807 -22.46 23.64 -0.23
C MET A 807 -23.87 24.09 -0.51
N PHE A 808 -24.12 25.39 -0.49
CA PHE A 808 -25.43 25.93 -0.84
C PHE A 808 -25.84 25.58 -2.27
N ARG A 809 -24.85 25.47 -3.18
CA ARG A 809 -25.10 25.02 -4.55
C ARG A 809 -25.70 23.61 -4.59
N ILE A 810 -25.30 22.68 -3.72
CA ILE A 810 -25.91 21.34 -3.65
C ILE A 810 -27.41 21.45 -3.37
N LEU A 811 -27.81 22.24 -2.37
CA LEU A 811 -29.22 22.43 -2.05
C LEU A 811 -30.01 23.02 -3.22
N GLN A 812 -29.45 24.07 -3.84
CA GLN A 812 -30.09 24.77 -4.93
C GLN A 812 -30.24 23.91 -6.18
N THR A 813 -29.20 23.18 -6.58
CA THR A 813 -29.21 22.43 -7.83
C THR A 813 -29.93 21.08 -7.70
N VAL A 814 -29.75 20.35 -6.62
CA VAL A 814 -30.28 18.99 -6.47
C VAL A 814 -31.71 19.01 -5.95
N PHE A 815 -31.99 19.84 -4.92
CA PHE A 815 -33.26 19.78 -4.23
C PHE A 815 -34.23 20.88 -4.62
N LEU A 816 -33.78 22.12 -4.80
CA LEU A 816 -34.67 23.30 -5.02
C LEU A 816 -34.87 23.64 -6.50
N GLY A 817 -34.05 23.17 -7.40
CA GLY A 817 -34.12 23.47 -8.82
C GLY A 817 -35.35 22.93 -9.53
N GLN A 818 -35.37 23.09 -10.86
CA GLN A 818 -36.45 22.62 -11.70
C GLN A 818 -36.64 21.10 -11.59
N ARG A 819 -37.85 20.64 -11.35
CA ARG A 819 -38.16 19.23 -11.35
C ARG A 819 -38.15 18.67 -12.75
N LYS A 820 -37.23 17.73 -13.01
CA LYS A 820 -37.17 17.04 -14.32
C LYS A 820 -38.34 16.04 -14.44
N LEU A 821 -38.83 15.84 -15.67
CA LEU A 821 -39.94 14.94 -15.95
C LEU A 821 -39.57 13.48 -15.59
N GLU A 822 -38.35 13.07 -15.88
CA GLU A 822 -37.79 11.74 -15.56
C GLU A 822 -37.72 11.44 -14.07
N HIS A 823 -37.69 12.49 -13.23
CA HIS A 823 -37.63 12.36 -11.76
C HIS A 823 -38.98 12.56 -11.06
N ARG A 824 -40.06 12.59 -11.81
CA ARG A 824 -41.40 12.90 -11.27
C ARG A 824 -41.90 11.89 -10.25
N ASP A 825 -41.63 10.59 -10.51
CA ASP A 825 -42.20 9.48 -9.74
C ASP A 825 -41.15 8.84 -8.79
N LEU A 826 -40.02 9.50 -8.57
CA LEU A 826 -38.98 9.03 -7.63
C LEU A 826 -39.55 8.97 -6.20
N ARG A 827 -39.09 7.98 -5.46
CA ARG A 827 -39.41 7.81 -4.04
C ARG A 827 -38.19 8.24 -3.19
N GLU A 828 -38.44 8.41 -1.89
CA GLU A 828 -37.40 8.65 -0.91
C GLU A 828 -36.29 7.56 -0.96
N ALA A 829 -35.10 7.88 -0.46
CA ALA A 829 -34.01 6.92 -0.33
C ALA A 829 -34.47 5.68 0.47
N PRO A 830 -33.89 4.51 0.23
CA PRO A 830 -34.20 3.32 1.05
C PRO A 830 -34.01 3.59 2.54
N ALA A 831 -34.93 3.10 3.37
CA ALA A 831 -34.90 3.36 4.81
C ALA A 831 -33.57 2.96 5.47
N ILE A 832 -32.94 1.90 4.98
CA ILE A 832 -31.65 1.43 5.49
C ILE A 832 -30.51 2.45 5.27
N LEU A 833 -30.59 3.29 4.24
CA LEU A 833 -29.67 4.40 4.01
C LEU A 833 -30.02 5.62 4.88
N LEU A 834 -31.30 5.79 5.24
CA LEU A 834 -31.76 6.92 6.05
C LEU A 834 -31.48 6.71 7.55
N VAL A 835 -31.57 5.49 8.07
CA VAL A 835 -31.39 5.23 9.52
C VAL A 835 -30.06 5.78 10.04
N PRO A 836 -28.88 5.48 9.45
CA PRO A 836 -27.62 6.07 9.92
C PRO A 836 -27.60 7.59 9.80
N GLN A 837 -28.22 8.17 8.76
CA GLN A 837 -28.29 9.62 8.58
C GLN A 837 -29.09 10.28 9.70
N VAL A 838 -30.26 9.70 10.06
CA VAL A 838 -31.13 10.22 11.14
C VAL A 838 -30.43 10.13 12.50
N VAL A 839 -29.72 9.01 12.77
CA VAL A 839 -28.95 8.86 14.02
C VAL A 839 -27.85 9.92 14.10
N MET A 840 -27.05 10.07 13.03
CA MET A 840 -25.99 11.10 12.99
C MET A 840 -26.56 12.53 13.06
N LEU A 841 -27.71 12.78 12.46
CA LEU A 841 -28.41 14.07 12.57
C LEU A 841 -28.83 14.36 14.02
N GLY A 842 -29.38 13.35 14.70
CA GLY A 842 -29.71 13.44 16.13
C GLY A 842 -28.48 13.77 16.96
N MET A 843 -27.34 13.16 16.67
CA MET A 843 -26.08 13.49 17.35
C MET A 843 -25.62 14.91 17.06
N ILE A 844 -25.72 15.41 15.82
CA ILE A 844 -25.40 16.82 15.49
C ILE A 844 -26.29 17.76 16.30
N MET A 845 -27.59 17.51 16.37
CA MET A 845 -28.54 18.34 17.12
C MET A 845 -28.21 18.34 18.61
N LEU A 846 -27.93 17.16 19.19
CA LEU A 846 -27.53 17.03 20.59
C LEU A 846 -26.25 17.81 20.90
N LEU A 847 -25.22 17.65 20.12
CA LEU A 847 -23.93 18.33 20.29
C LEU A 847 -24.01 19.82 19.98
N SER A 848 -24.98 20.26 19.20
CA SER A 848 -25.24 21.68 18.95
C SER A 848 -25.91 22.34 20.12
N ALA A 849 -26.85 21.64 20.77
CA ALA A 849 -27.54 22.14 21.95
C ALA A 849 -26.69 22.07 23.23
N TYR A 850 -25.94 20.97 23.38
CA TYR A 850 -25.16 20.67 24.58
C TYR A 850 -23.72 20.29 24.24
N PRO A 851 -22.89 21.22 23.71
CA PRO A 851 -21.51 20.92 23.31
C PRO A 851 -20.61 20.45 24.45
N ARG A 852 -20.95 20.83 25.68
CA ARG A 852 -20.26 20.43 26.91
C ARG A 852 -20.18 18.93 27.09
N LEU A 853 -21.18 18.16 26.60
CA LEU A 853 -21.20 16.70 26.65
C LEU A 853 -20.00 16.07 25.90
N LEU A 854 -19.47 16.75 24.89
CA LEU A 854 -18.30 16.29 24.13
C LEU A 854 -17.06 17.10 24.49
N LEU A 855 -17.14 18.40 24.68
CA LEU A 855 -15.98 19.25 24.92
C LEU A 855 -15.26 18.96 26.26
N ASP A 856 -15.99 18.66 27.33
CA ASP A 856 -15.37 18.31 28.61
C ASP A 856 -14.60 16.99 28.53
N PRO A 857 -15.14 15.87 27.98
CA PRO A 857 -14.36 14.67 27.74
C PRO A 857 -13.15 14.88 26.81
N LEU A 858 -13.31 15.73 25.78
CA LEU A 858 -12.18 16.03 24.87
C LEU A 858 -11.09 16.81 25.61
N SER A 859 -11.46 17.83 26.40
CA SER A 859 -10.53 18.62 27.21
C SER A 859 -9.76 17.73 28.20
N ALA A 860 -10.47 16.85 28.88
CA ALA A 860 -9.87 15.88 29.82
C ALA A 860 -8.94 14.90 29.11
N ALA A 861 -9.28 14.47 27.89
CA ALA A 861 -8.46 13.56 27.10
C ALA A 861 -7.16 14.23 26.58
N VAL A 862 -7.17 15.52 26.31
CA VAL A 862 -6.03 16.31 25.82
C VAL A 862 -5.11 16.79 26.95
N ALA A 863 -5.64 17.06 28.13
CA ALA A 863 -4.89 17.64 29.25
C ALA A 863 -3.59 16.90 29.64
N PRO A 864 -3.48 15.56 29.58
CA PRO A 864 -2.24 14.85 29.87
C PRO A 864 -1.09 15.19 28.91
N TYR A 865 -1.37 15.58 27.68
CA TYR A 865 -0.37 15.89 26.65
C TYR A 865 -0.07 17.37 26.57
N VAL A 866 -1.12 18.18 26.64
CA VAL A 866 -1.04 19.65 26.61
C VAL A 866 -1.89 20.19 27.74
N PRO A 867 -1.27 20.62 28.84
CA PRO A 867 -2.00 21.15 30.02
C PRO A 867 -2.91 22.34 29.67
N GLY A 868 -4.13 22.32 30.17
CA GLY A 868 -5.11 23.38 29.95
C GLY A 868 -6.50 22.96 30.38
N THR A 869 -7.41 23.92 30.48
CA THR A 869 -8.81 23.70 30.83
C THR A 869 -9.71 24.63 30.02
N LEU A 870 -10.94 24.20 29.80
CA LEU A 870 -11.98 25.04 29.21
C LEU A 870 -12.67 25.85 30.32
N HIS A 871 -12.83 27.16 30.12
CA HIS A 871 -13.50 28.03 31.07
C HIS A 871 -14.98 28.18 30.74
N TRP A 872 -15.85 27.71 31.62
CA TRP A 872 -17.27 27.80 31.45
C TRP A 872 -17.87 28.84 32.42
N ASP A 873 -18.70 29.76 31.92
CA ASP A 873 -19.59 30.60 32.67
C ASP A 873 -21.02 30.14 32.42
N GLY A 874 -21.56 29.37 33.34
CA GLY A 874 -22.82 28.67 33.15
C GLY A 874 -22.78 27.71 31.93
N TRP A 875 -23.56 28.04 30.91
CA TRP A 875 -23.59 27.29 29.64
C TRP A 875 -22.73 27.93 28.56
N ALA A 876 -22.08 29.05 28.83
CA ALA A 876 -21.23 29.73 27.88
C ALA A 876 -19.77 29.27 28.03
N LEU A 877 -19.13 28.92 26.96
CA LEU A 877 -17.68 28.73 26.87
C LEU A 877 -17.05 30.11 26.69
N VAL A 878 -16.15 30.51 27.60
CA VAL A 878 -15.50 31.81 27.59
C VAL A 878 -14.07 31.72 27.10
N SER A 879 -13.69 32.66 26.27
CA SER A 879 -12.32 32.88 25.78
C SER A 879 -12.02 34.38 25.89
N HIS A 880 -10.77 34.79 25.79
CA HIS A 880 -10.38 36.21 25.79
C HIS A 880 -10.91 36.98 24.56
N LEU A 881 -11.31 36.28 23.49
CA LEU A 881 -11.91 36.88 22.28
C LEU A 881 -13.45 36.87 22.31
N GLY A 882 -14.06 36.47 23.40
CA GLY A 882 -15.50 36.44 23.54
C GLY A 882 -16.05 35.17 24.16
N TYR A 883 -17.34 34.95 24.06
CA TYR A 883 -18.00 33.78 24.60
C TYR A 883 -18.94 33.12 23.59
N TRP A 884 -19.12 31.81 23.73
CA TRP A 884 -20.03 31.01 22.94
C TRP A 884 -21.03 30.28 23.83
N ASN A 885 -22.29 30.76 23.80
CA ASN A 885 -23.41 30.13 24.51
C ASN A 885 -24.26 29.35 23.48
N ALA A 886 -23.95 28.05 23.31
CA ALA A 886 -24.60 27.22 22.31
C ALA A 886 -26.11 27.05 22.57
N PRO A 887 -26.61 26.71 23.77
CA PRO A 887 -28.05 26.62 24.05
C PRO A 887 -28.81 27.90 23.74
N LEU A 888 -28.29 29.05 24.13
CA LEU A 888 -28.93 30.33 23.85
C LEU A 888 -29.02 30.61 22.34
N ILE A 889 -27.92 30.36 21.61
CA ILE A 889 -27.91 30.53 20.14
C ILE A 889 -28.91 29.56 19.49
N MET A 890 -29.02 28.30 19.94
CA MET A 890 -30.00 27.35 19.46
C MET A 890 -31.44 27.85 19.65
N ILE A 891 -31.75 28.39 20.83
CA ILE A 891 -33.07 28.94 21.14
C ILE A 891 -33.38 30.15 20.24
N ILE A 892 -32.44 31.10 20.14
CA ILE A 892 -32.66 32.34 19.36
C ILE A 892 -32.85 31.99 17.89
N VAL A 893 -31.95 31.20 17.29
CA VAL A 893 -32.04 30.82 15.88
C VAL A 893 -33.25 29.93 15.63
N GLY A 894 -33.55 28.99 16.55
CA GLY A 894 -34.74 28.16 16.49
C GLY A 894 -36.04 29.01 16.51
N ALA A 895 -36.10 30.01 17.34
CA ALA A 895 -37.24 30.95 17.39
C ALA A 895 -37.34 31.79 16.09
N VAL A 896 -36.18 32.29 15.58
CA VAL A 896 -36.14 33.04 14.31
C VAL A 896 -36.63 32.21 13.13
N TRP A 897 -36.39 30.93 13.11
CA TRP A 897 -36.92 30.03 12.08
C TRP A 897 -38.36 29.58 12.34
N ALA A 898 -38.74 29.32 13.62
CA ALA A 898 -40.06 28.84 13.96
C ALA A 898 -41.15 29.88 13.69
N VAL A 899 -40.90 31.17 13.98
CA VAL A 899 -41.87 32.23 13.77
C VAL A 899 -42.27 32.38 12.31
N PRO A 900 -41.39 32.53 11.33
CA PRO A 900 -41.76 32.54 9.90
C PRO A 900 -42.42 31.23 9.43
N LEU A 901 -41.95 30.09 9.93
CA LEU A 901 -42.53 28.78 9.56
C LEU A 901 -43.97 28.66 10.02
N VAL A 902 -44.27 29.04 11.28
CA VAL A 902 -45.62 29.06 11.79
C VAL A 902 -46.51 30.04 11.00
N PHE A 903 -45.98 31.23 10.70
CA PHE A 903 -46.69 32.22 9.87
C PHE A 903 -46.99 31.69 8.46
N LEU A 904 -45.99 31.05 7.79
CA LEU A 904 -46.19 30.41 6.50
C LEU A 904 -47.18 29.25 6.54
N LEU A 905 -47.19 28.46 7.61
CA LEU A 905 -48.14 27.38 7.82
C LEU A 905 -49.57 27.96 7.95
N LEU A 906 -49.73 28.99 8.75
CA LEU A 906 -51.01 29.70 8.90
C LEU A 906 -51.48 30.30 7.61
N MET A 907 -50.60 30.96 6.86
CA MET A 907 -50.87 31.48 5.53
C MET A 907 -51.24 30.37 4.53
N SER A 908 -50.58 29.22 4.56
CA SER A 908 -50.89 28.11 3.64
C SER A 908 -52.25 27.49 3.89
N LEU A 909 -52.83 27.63 5.08
CA LEU A 909 -54.22 27.23 5.37
C LEU A 909 -55.25 28.16 4.74
N SER A 910 -54.86 29.44 4.54
CA SER A 910 -55.76 30.48 4.03
C SER A 910 -55.56 30.87 2.59
N MET A 911 -54.36 30.63 2.04
CA MET A 911 -54.01 31.00 0.66
C MET A 911 -53.80 29.80 -0.23
N LYS A 912 -54.45 29.77 -1.40
CA LYS A 912 -54.14 28.79 -2.47
C LYS A 912 -52.85 29.20 -3.18
N ILE A 913 -51.81 28.47 -2.93
CA ILE A 913 -50.55 28.66 -3.68
C ILE A 913 -50.78 28.23 -5.11
N GLN A 914 -50.71 29.15 -6.05
CA GLN A 914 -50.78 28.85 -7.47
C GLN A 914 -49.41 28.37 -7.97
N PRO A 915 -49.34 27.26 -8.69
CA PRO A 915 -48.08 26.80 -9.27
C PRO A 915 -47.64 27.78 -10.36
N VAL A 916 -46.48 28.36 -10.22
CA VAL A 916 -45.85 29.16 -11.27
C VAL A 916 -45.42 28.23 -12.41
N LYS A 917 -46.03 28.40 -13.59
CA LYS A 917 -45.60 27.73 -14.82
C LYS A 917 -44.32 28.40 -15.32
N GLN A 918 -43.28 27.60 -15.52
CA GLN A 918 -42.09 28.09 -16.23
C GLN A 918 -42.35 28.08 -17.73
N PHE A 919 -42.18 29.23 -18.35
CA PHE A 919 -42.31 29.37 -19.80
C PHE A 919 -40.92 29.37 -20.43
N ASN A 920 -40.78 28.75 -21.61
CA ASN A 920 -39.52 28.71 -22.38
C ASN A 920 -39.20 30.08 -23.03
N ILE A 921 -39.81 31.14 -22.54
CA ILE A 921 -39.68 32.51 -23.04
C ILE A 921 -38.24 33.08 -22.92
N VAL A 922 -37.46 32.48 -21.98
CA VAL A 922 -36.06 32.87 -21.73
C VAL A 922 -35.14 32.64 -22.95
N TYR A 923 -35.50 31.72 -23.83
CA TYR A 923 -34.72 31.38 -25.02
C TYR A 923 -35.28 31.96 -26.30
N ALA A 924 -36.25 32.84 -26.22
CA ALA A 924 -36.85 33.51 -27.41
C ALA A 924 -37.23 32.54 -28.54
N ALA A 925 -37.73 31.35 -28.21
CA ALA A 925 -38.04 30.23 -29.09
C ALA A 925 -36.82 29.52 -29.75
N GLU A 926 -35.58 29.93 -29.48
CA GLU A 926 -34.41 29.17 -29.92
C GLU A 926 -34.22 27.91 -29.07
N ARG A 927 -33.84 26.84 -29.72
CA ARG A 927 -33.44 25.62 -28.97
C ARG A 927 -32.00 25.77 -28.51
N PRO A 928 -31.70 25.57 -27.23
CA PRO A 928 -30.32 25.56 -26.75
C PRO A 928 -29.56 24.42 -27.42
N ASP A 929 -28.29 24.66 -27.74
CA ASP A 929 -27.44 23.69 -28.44
C ASP A 929 -27.28 22.37 -27.65
N ARG A 930 -27.39 22.45 -26.36
CA ARG A 930 -27.29 21.29 -25.46
C ARG A 930 -28.43 21.30 -24.43
N PRO A 931 -29.05 20.13 -24.13
CA PRO A 931 -30.06 20.03 -23.08
C PRO A 931 -29.61 20.55 -21.72
N GLU A 932 -28.32 20.43 -21.43
CA GLU A 932 -27.72 20.87 -20.18
C GLU A 932 -27.75 22.39 -20.02
N ASP A 933 -27.70 23.15 -21.11
CA ASP A 933 -27.71 24.62 -21.11
C ASP A 933 -29.05 25.18 -20.60
N THR A 934 -30.10 24.35 -20.58
CA THR A 934 -31.39 24.73 -19.98
C THR A 934 -31.40 24.66 -18.47
N HIS A 935 -30.38 24.05 -17.87
CA HIS A 935 -30.26 23.91 -16.42
C HIS A 935 -29.46 25.09 -15.88
N TYR A 936 -30.09 25.97 -15.05
CA TYR A 936 -29.43 27.14 -14.48
C TYR A 936 -28.15 26.86 -13.68
N ALA A 937 -27.94 25.63 -13.25
CA ALA A 937 -26.75 25.20 -12.51
C ALA A 937 -25.62 24.70 -13.41
N TYR A 938 -25.86 24.46 -14.70
CA TYR A 938 -24.80 24.04 -15.61
C TYR A 938 -23.80 25.17 -15.82
N ARG A 939 -22.54 24.92 -15.52
CA ARG A 939 -21.47 25.93 -15.56
C ARG A 939 -21.79 27.24 -14.82
N PHE A 940 -22.51 27.12 -13.69
CA PHE A 940 -22.92 28.26 -12.88
C PHE A 940 -21.78 29.23 -12.55
N PHE A 941 -20.60 28.67 -12.22
CA PHE A 941 -19.42 29.47 -11.91
C PHE A 941 -18.46 29.70 -13.08
N ALA A 942 -18.89 29.53 -14.35
CA ALA A 942 -18.03 29.67 -15.52
C ALA A 942 -17.33 31.04 -15.62
N HIS A 943 -18.00 32.14 -15.21
CA HIS A 943 -17.39 33.47 -15.18
C HIS A 943 -16.31 33.59 -14.15
N TYR A 944 -16.50 33.01 -12.96
CA TYR A 944 -15.47 32.94 -11.92
C TYR A 944 -14.31 32.04 -12.35
N GLU A 945 -14.59 30.95 -13.05
CA GLU A 945 -13.55 30.07 -13.60
C GLU A 945 -12.67 30.80 -14.61
N ARG A 946 -13.25 31.69 -15.44
CA ARG A 946 -12.48 32.56 -16.34
C ARG A 946 -11.60 33.56 -15.58
N ALA A 947 -12.11 34.13 -14.49
CA ALA A 947 -11.42 35.18 -13.72
C ALA A 947 -10.30 34.58 -12.84
N ILE A 948 -10.58 33.49 -12.11
CA ILE A 948 -9.69 32.92 -11.09
C ILE A 948 -9.25 31.48 -11.39
N GLY A 949 -9.61 30.93 -12.56
CA GLY A 949 -9.30 29.54 -12.93
C GLY A 949 -7.80 29.22 -12.96
N PHE A 950 -6.95 30.25 -13.07
CA PHE A 950 -5.49 30.06 -12.95
C PHE A 950 -5.04 29.59 -11.56
N LEU A 951 -5.82 29.91 -10.51
CA LEU A 951 -5.57 29.45 -9.13
C LEU A 951 -6.00 27.98 -8.94
N VAL A 952 -7.02 27.55 -9.66
CA VAL A 952 -7.61 26.20 -9.54
C VAL A 952 -7.15 25.24 -10.64
N LYS A 953 -6.16 25.63 -11.45
CA LYS A 953 -5.53 24.70 -12.41
C LYS A 953 -4.99 23.48 -11.65
N PRO A 954 -5.18 22.26 -12.17
CA PRO A 954 -4.76 21.03 -11.49
C PRO A 954 -3.23 20.84 -11.54
N ARG A 955 -2.50 21.81 -10.97
CA ARG A 955 -1.01 21.82 -10.98
C ARG A 955 -0.42 20.62 -10.29
N ALA A 956 -1.02 20.17 -9.18
CA ALA A 956 -0.57 18.95 -8.50
C ALA A 956 -0.72 17.72 -9.40
N THR A 957 -1.84 17.59 -10.12
CA THR A 957 -2.02 16.51 -11.09
C THR A 957 -1.00 16.59 -12.22
N ALA A 958 -0.73 17.79 -12.74
CA ALA A 958 0.27 18.01 -13.78
C ALA A 958 1.69 17.64 -13.29
N PHE A 959 2.04 18.04 -12.07
CA PHE A 959 3.32 17.69 -11.45
C PHE A 959 3.48 16.16 -11.34
N TRP A 960 2.52 15.46 -10.74
CA TRP A 960 2.62 14.02 -10.58
C TRP A 960 2.54 13.26 -11.90
N SER A 961 1.80 13.78 -12.89
CA SER A 961 1.84 13.24 -14.26
C SER A 961 3.22 13.41 -14.89
N ALA A 962 3.86 14.55 -14.72
CA ALA A 962 5.22 14.79 -15.19
C ALA A 962 6.24 13.87 -14.50
N VAL A 963 6.11 13.62 -13.18
CA VAL A 963 6.93 12.64 -12.45
C VAL A 963 6.74 11.23 -13.04
N GLY A 964 5.50 10.84 -13.34
CA GLY A 964 5.21 9.57 -14.00
C GLY A 964 5.82 9.48 -15.41
N GLU A 965 5.66 10.53 -16.24
CA GLU A 965 6.24 10.60 -17.58
C GLU A 965 7.77 10.57 -17.53
N TRP A 966 8.37 11.30 -16.60
CA TRP A 966 9.81 11.28 -16.39
C TRP A 966 10.30 9.88 -15.99
N SER A 967 9.63 9.20 -15.08
CA SER A 967 9.94 7.82 -14.69
C SER A 967 9.83 6.86 -15.87
N HIS A 968 8.80 7.03 -16.71
CA HIS A 968 8.64 6.26 -17.93
C HIS A 968 9.71 6.56 -18.98
N THR A 969 10.16 7.80 -19.11
CA THR A 969 11.23 8.21 -20.03
C THR A 969 12.56 7.65 -19.58
N LEU A 970 12.87 7.74 -18.29
CA LEU A 970 14.06 7.15 -17.70
C LEU A 970 14.09 5.63 -17.88
N ALA A 971 12.97 4.94 -17.63
CA ALA A 971 12.81 3.52 -17.89
C ALA A 971 13.03 3.17 -19.37
N ALA A 972 12.59 4.02 -20.31
CA ALA A 972 12.80 3.83 -21.74
C ALA A 972 14.28 3.97 -22.13
N SER A 973 14.97 4.97 -21.59
CA SER A 973 16.39 5.19 -21.86
C SER A 973 17.23 4.03 -21.34
N MET A 974 16.94 3.53 -20.13
CA MET A 974 17.64 2.36 -19.58
C MET A 974 17.32 1.06 -20.31
N ARG A 975 16.17 0.98 -20.96
CA ARG A 975 15.77 -0.20 -21.77
C ARG A 975 16.51 -0.32 -23.09
N VAL A 976 17.13 0.73 -23.61
CA VAL A 976 17.82 0.73 -24.93
C VAL A 976 18.91 -0.34 -25.04
N ILE A 977 19.56 -0.70 -23.92
CA ILE A 977 20.58 -1.75 -23.86
C ILE A 977 20.06 -3.16 -24.17
N TYR A 978 18.73 -3.39 -24.05
CA TYR A 978 18.12 -4.70 -24.27
C TYR A 978 17.73 -4.87 -25.75
N THR A 979 18.73 -5.10 -26.58
CA THR A 979 18.58 -5.21 -28.05
C THR A 979 18.02 -6.55 -28.53
N GLY A 980 18.01 -7.57 -27.68
CA GLY A 980 17.73 -8.95 -28.06
C GLY A 980 18.90 -9.66 -28.76
N ASN A 981 20.02 -8.99 -28.97
CA ASN A 981 21.21 -9.53 -29.64
C ASN A 981 22.18 -10.15 -28.62
N GLY A 982 22.57 -11.43 -28.84
CA GLY A 982 23.50 -12.15 -27.97
C GLY A 982 24.88 -11.51 -27.88
N GLN A 983 25.37 -10.91 -28.97
CA GLN A 983 26.69 -10.22 -29.00
C GLN A 983 26.66 -8.97 -28.08
N THR A 984 25.57 -8.19 -28.12
CA THR A 984 25.41 -7.05 -27.23
C THR A 984 25.39 -7.50 -25.75
N TYR A 985 24.75 -8.62 -25.47
CA TYR A 985 24.71 -9.15 -24.09
C TYR A 985 26.08 -9.67 -23.64
N ALA A 986 26.83 -10.36 -24.52
CA ALA A 986 28.20 -10.76 -24.22
C ALA A 986 29.09 -9.53 -23.94
N PHE A 987 28.98 -8.49 -24.77
CA PHE A 987 29.69 -7.23 -24.54
C PHE A 987 29.33 -6.58 -23.18
N LEU A 988 28.04 -6.53 -22.82
CA LEU A 988 27.60 -5.98 -21.53
C LEU A 988 28.11 -6.79 -20.33
N ILE A 989 28.25 -8.11 -20.46
CA ILE A 989 28.85 -8.98 -19.44
C ILE A 989 30.34 -8.64 -19.26
N LEU A 990 31.08 -8.48 -20.36
CA LEU A 990 32.48 -8.09 -20.28
C LEU A 990 32.65 -6.66 -19.74
N ALA A 991 31.82 -5.72 -20.18
CA ALA A 991 31.80 -4.35 -19.66
C ALA A 991 31.48 -4.30 -18.16
N PHE A 992 30.56 -5.15 -17.69
CA PHE A 992 30.26 -5.27 -16.26
C PHE A 992 31.48 -5.79 -15.47
N PHE A 993 32.17 -6.81 -15.98
CA PHE A 993 33.42 -7.30 -15.38
C PHE A 993 34.48 -6.20 -15.27
N VAL A 994 34.70 -5.46 -16.37
CA VAL A 994 35.68 -4.36 -16.42
C VAL A 994 35.29 -3.25 -15.45
N ALA A 995 34.01 -2.89 -15.39
CA ALA A 995 33.51 -1.89 -14.43
C ALA A 995 33.73 -2.35 -12.98
N LEU A 996 33.46 -3.60 -12.68
CA LEU A 996 33.67 -4.20 -11.36
C LEU A 996 35.16 -4.20 -10.98
N TYR A 997 36.04 -4.49 -11.94
CA TYR A 997 37.50 -4.48 -11.75
C TYR A 997 37.98 -3.08 -11.34
N PHE A 998 37.64 -2.04 -12.12
CA PHE A 998 38.06 -0.67 -11.81
C PHE A 998 37.42 -0.10 -10.55
N ALA A 999 36.15 -0.43 -10.29
CA ALA A 999 35.45 0.01 -9.08
C ALA A 999 36.10 -0.51 -7.79
N ASN A 1000 36.82 -1.63 -7.87
CA ASN A 1000 37.52 -2.23 -6.72
C ASN A 1000 39.05 -2.05 -6.75
N GLY A 1001 39.52 -0.93 -7.34
CA GLY A 1001 40.93 -0.52 -7.28
C GLY A 1001 41.85 -1.20 -8.28
N GLY A 1002 41.31 -1.87 -9.30
CA GLY A 1002 42.10 -2.38 -10.41
C GLY A 1002 42.84 -1.26 -11.15
N THR A 1003 44.13 -1.45 -11.40
CA THR A 1003 44.96 -0.53 -12.22
C THR A 1003 45.18 -1.12 -13.59
N VAL A 1004 45.39 -0.28 -14.61
CA VAL A 1004 45.74 -0.72 -15.97
C VAL A 1004 47.10 -1.35 -16.00
#